data_eabea1251fd02c70fa6424da6aa11fa3
#
_entry.id   eabea1251fd02c70fa6424da6aa11fa3
#
_cell.length_a   1.000
_cell.length_b   1.000
_cell.length_c   1.000
_cell.angle_alpha   90.00
_cell.angle_beta   90.00
_cell.angle_gamma   90.00
#
_symmetry.space_group_name_H-M   'P 1'
#
loop_
_entity.id
_entity.type
_entity.pdbx_description
1 polymer ?
#
loop_
_entity_poly.entity_id
_entity_poly.type
_entity_poly.pdbx_seq_one_letter_code
_entity_poly.pdbx_strand_id
1 'polypeptide(L)'
;MIVFIKPWDVPATLHYNYFLELCSLIFLVAISICYYSRRKFPTAIFRLFGVCLFNVTLGVFLGVMSCFALDNSSRASVGWIEFLLESYYVIQIVCSYLLFAYIFYSIGKSLRYSPLYNLTILPSAIAVLLVLTNSFHHFMFSYELVDNSYYLLQHGGAFWLIYLVAGLNVFSTVSYTIVFRNKLSKKLMPVLISIIVMMLIAVVIQALQPHYLVMGVAYTLSMMFAIITVNDPDEKVDRLSGAFNNDAFIDYINSQRIEKQFKNYIIFEIESFGMFDESFGHLYSTTLIRQIRRFIHGANKKSLIFRTRSSQFVVMTKTKEEKEALLSAIKDRFASPFTIDNSTLNVTIHLFHFVNDGSFKNSDTYNDFLNRTLTKLNFKDENYIELDEEFMKRINRDRRIKEILQECLETGNGLYMVYQPILDINKGKFNHFEALIRLSNDELGYVGPSEFIPIAEAFGLASEIDYFVLNETCAFLQRNPQIENLEINISCAEFFNNPSSRFLKVIEKFKVDPTRICLEITETVAVKYPTKTKEFMDDLGKYGVKFAMDDFGSGYSNIARFISMPFSIAKLDKSLLSEENNVRIFLDSAVSLFKNLNIPIVIEGVETEKQLSLSKEKLIDYIQGYFFSRPLKEQDLINFLAKHNK
;
A
#
# COMPACT_ATOMS: atom_id res chain seq x y z
N MET A 1 -49.43 27.43 -3.54
CA MET A 1 -50.43 27.10 -4.55
C MET A 1 -49.73 27.10 -5.89
N ILE A 2 -49.17 25.95 -6.28
CA ILE A 2 -48.52 25.78 -7.59
C ILE A 2 -49.70 25.59 -8.56
N VAL A 3 -49.95 26.60 -9.37
CA VAL A 3 -50.92 26.51 -10.45
C VAL A 3 -50.28 25.61 -11.51
N PHE A 4 -50.73 24.35 -11.53
CA PHE A 4 -50.50 23.48 -12.66
C PHE A 4 -51.23 24.09 -13.87
N ILE A 5 -50.46 24.74 -14.77
CA ILE A 5 -50.99 25.13 -16.07
C ILE A 5 -51.33 23.84 -16.80
N LYS A 6 -52.62 23.67 -17.06
CA LYS A 6 -53.11 22.48 -17.78
C LYS A 6 -52.53 22.51 -19.19
N PRO A 7 -52.02 21.37 -19.74
CA PRO A 7 -51.32 21.31 -21.04
C PRO A 7 -52.26 21.43 -22.27
N TRP A 8 -53.52 21.80 -22.11
CA TRP A 8 -54.51 21.65 -23.16
C TRP A 8 -54.75 22.86 -24.08
N ASP A 9 -54.01 23.93 -23.94
CA ASP A 9 -54.10 25.04 -24.86
C ASP A 9 -52.91 25.07 -25.86
N VAL A 10 -52.37 23.89 -26.19
CA VAL A 10 -51.33 23.77 -27.21
C VAL A 10 -51.99 23.72 -28.58
N PRO A 11 -51.69 24.66 -29.49
CA PRO A 11 -52.23 24.58 -30.86
C PRO A 11 -51.78 23.27 -31.50
N ALA A 12 -52.65 22.67 -32.34
CA ALA A 12 -52.40 21.41 -33.05
C ALA A 12 -51.22 21.44 -34.04
N THR A 13 -50.41 22.50 -34.03
CA THR A 13 -49.20 22.72 -34.87
C THR A 13 -47.90 22.74 -34.07
N LEU A 14 -47.88 22.42 -32.78
CA LEU A 14 -46.65 22.49 -32.01
C LEU A 14 -45.84 21.17 -32.17
N HIS A 15 -44.84 21.24 -33.04
CA HIS A 15 -43.86 20.17 -33.17
C HIS A 15 -42.93 20.13 -31.96
N TYR A 16 -42.50 18.91 -31.54
CA TYR A 16 -41.50 18.72 -30.49
C TYR A 16 -40.18 19.28 -30.95
N ASN A 17 -39.53 20.08 -30.09
CA ASN A 17 -38.20 20.61 -30.42
C ASN A 17 -37.12 19.62 -29.93
N TYR A 18 -36.71 18.73 -30.80
CA TYR A 18 -35.64 17.72 -30.53
C TYR A 18 -34.27 18.11 -31.13
N PHE A 19 -34.09 19.37 -31.56
CA PHE A 19 -32.82 19.84 -32.15
C PHE A 19 -31.67 19.72 -31.15
N LEU A 20 -31.89 20.04 -29.88
CA LEU A 20 -30.88 19.94 -28.83
C LEU A 20 -30.50 18.47 -28.56
N GLU A 21 -31.44 17.54 -28.60
CA GLU A 21 -31.18 16.12 -28.48
C GLU A 21 -30.39 15.55 -29.64
N LEU A 22 -30.64 16.01 -30.84
CA LEU A 22 -29.88 15.62 -32.04
C LEU A 22 -28.40 16.11 -31.93
N CYS A 23 -28.19 17.33 -31.48
CA CYS A 23 -26.84 17.83 -31.16
C CYS A 23 -26.18 16.98 -30.09
N SER A 24 -26.91 16.63 -29.03
CA SER A 24 -26.41 15.77 -27.93
C SER A 24 -25.96 14.41 -28.44
N LEU A 25 -26.71 13.82 -29.39
CA LEU A 25 -26.36 12.52 -29.98
C LEU A 25 -25.00 12.58 -30.71
N ILE A 26 -24.73 13.67 -31.45
CA ILE A 26 -23.46 13.89 -32.14
C ILE A 26 -22.30 13.94 -31.09
N PHE A 27 -22.46 14.69 -30.00
CA PHE A 27 -21.47 14.78 -28.95
C PHE A 27 -21.28 13.41 -28.22
N LEU A 28 -22.35 12.65 -27.97
CA LEU A 28 -22.26 11.34 -27.35
C LEU A 28 -21.52 10.33 -28.24
N VAL A 29 -21.70 10.41 -29.56
CA VAL A 29 -20.90 9.60 -30.50
C VAL A 29 -19.41 9.98 -30.41
N ALA A 30 -19.08 11.26 -30.37
CA ALA A 30 -17.71 11.72 -30.22
C ALA A 30 -17.10 11.25 -28.87
N ILE A 31 -17.85 11.38 -27.77
CA ILE A 31 -17.43 10.86 -26.44
C ILE A 31 -17.23 9.34 -26.48
N SER A 32 -18.11 8.61 -27.17
CA SER A 32 -17.99 7.15 -27.34
C SER A 32 -16.74 6.77 -28.11
N ILE A 33 -16.43 7.45 -29.21
CA ILE A 33 -15.19 7.25 -29.96
C ILE A 33 -13.98 7.51 -29.06
N CYS A 34 -13.95 8.62 -28.32
CA CYS A 34 -12.90 8.94 -27.36
C CYS A 34 -12.76 7.85 -26.28
N TYR A 35 -13.86 7.39 -25.71
CA TYR A 35 -13.87 6.33 -24.69
C TYR A 35 -13.35 5.00 -25.21
N TYR A 36 -13.80 4.56 -26.40
CA TYR A 36 -13.41 3.28 -26.97
C TYR A 36 -12.02 3.26 -27.61
N SER A 37 -11.51 4.43 -28.07
CA SER A 37 -10.14 4.57 -28.59
C SER A 37 -9.07 4.58 -27.49
N ARG A 38 -9.44 4.96 -26.27
CA ARG A 38 -8.51 5.03 -25.13
C ARG A 38 -8.23 3.66 -24.52
N ARG A 39 -7.09 3.55 -23.85
CA ARG A 39 -6.67 2.32 -23.16
C ARG A 39 -7.61 2.04 -21.99
N LYS A 40 -8.26 0.88 -21.99
CA LYS A 40 -9.21 0.52 -20.94
C LYS A 40 -8.48 0.07 -19.67
N PHE A 41 -8.62 0.83 -18.61
CA PHE A 41 -8.21 0.39 -17.28
C PHE A 41 -9.35 -0.45 -16.66
N PRO A 42 -9.11 -1.70 -16.21
CA PRO A 42 -10.16 -2.63 -15.82
C PRO A 42 -10.74 -2.36 -14.43
N THR A 43 -11.12 -1.11 -14.13
CA THR A 43 -11.85 -0.79 -12.89
C THR A 43 -13.36 -0.89 -13.08
N ALA A 44 -14.06 -1.15 -11.97
CA ALA A 44 -15.52 -1.13 -11.94
C ALA A 44 -16.10 0.23 -12.39
N ILE A 45 -15.44 1.33 -12.02
CA ILE A 45 -15.83 2.70 -12.40
C ILE A 45 -15.76 2.89 -13.91
N PHE A 46 -14.67 2.45 -14.54
CA PHE A 46 -14.50 2.58 -15.99
C PHE A 46 -15.55 1.77 -16.77
N ARG A 47 -15.86 0.55 -16.33
CA ARG A 47 -16.92 -0.28 -16.93
C ARG A 47 -18.30 0.33 -16.71
N LEU A 48 -18.57 0.83 -15.50
CA LEU A 48 -19.84 1.50 -15.18
C LEU A 48 -20.03 2.75 -16.03
N PHE A 49 -18.97 3.54 -16.25
CA PHE A 49 -19.00 4.66 -17.19
C PHE A 49 -19.41 4.22 -18.61
N GLY A 50 -18.84 3.13 -19.12
CA GLY A 50 -19.22 2.59 -20.42
C GLY A 50 -20.69 2.18 -20.49
N VAL A 51 -21.23 1.58 -19.42
CA VAL A 51 -22.66 1.25 -19.30
C VAL A 51 -23.52 2.51 -19.27
N CYS A 52 -23.12 3.52 -18.48
CA CYS A 52 -23.79 4.82 -18.45
C CYS A 52 -23.82 5.49 -19.83
N LEU A 53 -22.67 5.53 -20.49
CA LEU A 53 -22.52 6.14 -21.81
C LEU A 53 -23.40 5.44 -22.87
N PHE A 54 -23.43 4.11 -22.87
CA PHE A 54 -24.31 3.36 -23.76
C PHE A 54 -25.80 3.66 -23.49
N ASN A 55 -26.23 3.62 -22.23
CA ASN A 55 -27.62 3.89 -21.87
C ASN A 55 -28.05 5.34 -22.17
N VAL A 56 -27.18 6.33 -21.89
CA VAL A 56 -27.45 7.73 -22.25
C VAL A 56 -27.59 7.90 -23.75
N THR A 57 -26.68 7.30 -24.52
CA THR A 57 -26.76 7.37 -25.99
C THR A 57 -28.04 6.76 -26.53
N LEU A 58 -28.42 5.57 -25.99
CA LEU A 58 -29.65 4.90 -26.34
C LEU A 58 -30.89 5.74 -25.93
N GLY A 59 -30.87 6.35 -24.74
CA GLY A 59 -31.95 7.19 -24.24
C GLY A 59 -32.19 8.43 -25.11
N VAL A 60 -31.10 9.12 -25.49
CA VAL A 60 -31.20 10.29 -26.37
C VAL A 60 -31.70 9.89 -27.77
N PHE A 61 -31.18 8.75 -28.30
CA PHE A 61 -31.67 8.22 -29.58
C PHE A 61 -33.17 7.89 -29.56
N LEU A 62 -33.64 7.17 -28.52
CA LEU A 62 -35.05 6.84 -28.33
C LEU A 62 -35.92 8.08 -28.16
N GLY A 63 -35.40 9.12 -27.47
CA GLY A 63 -36.08 10.42 -27.32
C GLY A 63 -36.32 11.08 -28.65
N VAL A 64 -35.30 11.18 -29.49
CA VAL A 64 -35.42 11.73 -30.86
C VAL A 64 -36.41 10.90 -31.69
N MET A 65 -36.32 9.59 -31.65
CA MET A 65 -37.21 8.68 -32.39
C MET A 65 -38.65 8.78 -31.91
N SER A 66 -38.89 8.89 -30.61
CA SER A 66 -40.22 9.07 -30.02
C SER A 66 -40.88 10.37 -30.48
N CYS A 67 -40.14 11.49 -30.48
CA CYS A 67 -40.66 12.77 -30.95
C CYS A 67 -40.90 12.76 -32.46
N PHE A 68 -40.00 12.17 -33.25
CA PHE A 68 -40.22 12.02 -34.68
C PHE A 68 -41.45 11.16 -34.99
N ALA A 69 -41.68 10.07 -34.22
CA ALA A 69 -42.86 9.24 -34.38
C ALA A 69 -44.15 9.97 -33.98
N LEU A 70 -44.12 10.79 -32.92
CA LEU A 70 -45.25 11.64 -32.53
C LEU A 70 -45.59 12.71 -33.57
N ASP A 71 -44.59 13.41 -34.11
CA ASP A 71 -44.75 14.43 -35.16
C ASP A 71 -45.26 13.81 -36.46
N ASN A 72 -45.00 12.55 -36.73
CA ASN A 72 -45.47 11.79 -37.90
C ASN A 72 -46.54 10.72 -37.52
N SER A 73 -47.34 10.96 -36.51
CA SER A 73 -48.30 10.00 -35.98
C SER A 73 -49.35 9.52 -36.98
N SER A 74 -49.67 10.32 -38.00
CA SER A 74 -50.51 9.90 -39.12
C SER A 74 -49.96 8.75 -39.98
N ARG A 75 -48.66 8.48 -39.89
CA ARG A 75 -47.95 7.42 -40.68
C ARG A 75 -47.42 6.29 -39.78
N ALA A 76 -47.39 6.46 -38.48
CA ALA A 76 -46.87 5.50 -37.53
C ALA A 76 -48.01 4.70 -36.89
N SER A 77 -47.84 3.41 -36.63
CA SER A 77 -48.84 2.65 -35.85
C SER A 77 -48.78 3.03 -34.36
N VAL A 78 -49.92 3.05 -33.69
CA VAL A 78 -50.01 3.37 -32.26
C VAL A 78 -49.09 2.48 -31.42
N GLY A 79 -49.09 1.18 -31.67
CA GLY A 79 -48.24 0.25 -30.92
C GLY A 79 -46.73 0.55 -31.08
N TRP A 80 -46.30 1.12 -32.24
CA TRP A 80 -44.93 1.51 -32.44
C TRP A 80 -44.54 2.78 -31.66
N ILE A 81 -45.46 3.76 -31.62
CA ILE A 81 -45.28 4.97 -30.82
C ILE A 81 -45.24 4.63 -29.33
N GLU A 82 -46.13 3.74 -28.90
CA GLU A 82 -46.19 3.23 -27.53
C GLU A 82 -44.89 2.56 -27.09
N PHE A 83 -44.41 1.63 -27.90
CA PHE A 83 -43.12 0.95 -27.67
C PHE A 83 -41.94 1.92 -27.57
N LEU A 84 -41.87 2.93 -28.43
CA LEU A 84 -40.79 3.91 -28.38
C LEU A 84 -40.83 4.74 -27.11
N LEU A 85 -42.04 5.20 -26.70
CA LEU A 85 -42.19 6.01 -25.50
C LEU A 85 -41.94 5.21 -24.22
N GLU A 86 -42.47 3.98 -24.12
CA GLU A 86 -42.18 3.10 -23.01
C GLU A 86 -40.66 2.84 -22.89
N SER A 87 -40.01 2.52 -23.99
CA SER A 87 -38.56 2.31 -24.04
C SER A 87 -37.79 3.57 -23.61
N TYR A 88 -38.20 4.75 -24.10
CA TYR A 88 -37.58 6.01 -23.73
C TYR A 88 -37.67 6.29 -22.22
N TYR A 89 -38.85 6.18 -21.63
CA TYR A 89 -39.05 6.45 -20.21
C TYR A 89 -38.33 5.42 -19.30
N VAL A 90 -38.32 4.14 -19.70
CA VAL A 90 -37.56 3.10 -19.01
C VAL A 90 -36.08 3.45 -18.97
N ILE A 91 -35.50 3.78 -20.14
CA ILE A 91 -34.07 4.15 -20.22
C ILE A 91 -33.79 5.42 -19.43
N GLN A 92 -34.71 6.40 -19.40
CA GLN A 92 -34.52 7.64 -18.64
C GLN A 92 -34.46 7.38 -17.12
N ILE A 93 -35.33 6.50 -16.60
CA ILE A 93 -35.30 6.06 -15.20
C ILE A 93 -33.97 5.33 -14.89
N VAL A 94 -33.56 4.42 -15.77
CA VAL A 94 -32.30 3.68 -15.65
C VAL A 94 -31.09 4.62 -15.70
N CYS A 95 -31.07 5.62 -16.58
CA CYS A 95 -30.00 6.61 -16.67
C CYS A 95 -29.83 7.40 -15.37
N SER A 96 -30.93 7.85 -14.76
CA SER A 96 -30.89 8.59 -13.48
C SER A 96 -30.27 7.75 -12.37
N TYR A 97 -30.63 6.47 -12.30
CA TYR A 97 -30.08 5.52 -11.33
C TYR A 97 -28.61 5.19 -11.61
N LEU A 98 -28.26 4.95 -12.87
CA LEU A 98 -26.86 4.65 -13.25
C LEU A 98 -25.92 5.82 -12.97
N LEU A 99 -26.37 7.07 -13.16
CA LEU A 99 -25.58 8.25 -12.83
C LEU A 99 -25.36 8.35 -11.31
N PHE A 100 -26.37 8.09 -10.50
CA PHE A 100 -26.23 7.96 -9.05
C PHE A 100 -25.20 6.87 -8.68
N ALA A 101 -25.35 5.68 -9.26
CA ALA A 101 -24.43 4.57 -9.03
C ALA A 101 -22.99 4.92 -9.42
N TYR A 102 -22.78 5.59 -10.55
CA TYR A 102 -21.49 6.04 -11.01
C TYR A 102 -20.81 7.00 -10.02
N ILE A 103 -21.54 8.02 -9.55
CA ILE A 103 -21.04 8.97 -8.55
C ILE A 103 -20.70 8.24 -7.23
N PHE A 104 -21.58 7.33 -6.79
CA PHE A 104 -21.37 6.55 -5.59
C PHE A 104 -20.09 5.71 -5.64
N TYR A 105 -19.85 5.03 -6.77
CA TYR A 105 -18.61 4.26 -6.98
C TYR A 105 -17.36 5.14 -7.07
N SER A 106 -17.49 6.35 -7.61
CA SER A 106 -16.38 7.31 -7.72
C SER A 106 -15.84 7.77 -6.36
N ILE A 107 -16.63 7.63 -5.30
CA ILE A 107 -16.27 7.95 -3.90
C ILE A 107 -15.60 6.75 -3.18
N GLY A 108 -15.40 5.63 -3.85
CA GLY A 108 -14.59 4.50 -3.37
C GLY A 108 -15.30 3.56 -2.38
N LYS A 109 -16.63 3.49 -2.37
CA LYS A 109 -17.37 2.53 -1.53
C LYS A 109 -18.17 1.51 -2.36
N SER A 110 -18.27 0.29 -1.81
CA SER A 110 -19.14 -0.75 -2.35
C SER A 110 -20.61 -0.41 -2.10
N LEU A 111 -21.41 -0.35 -3.16
CA LEU A 111 -22.85 -0.11 -3.14
C LEU A 111 -23.64 -1.12 -2.27
N ARG A 112 -23.16 -2.36 -2.16
CA ARG A 112 -23.86 -3.47 -1.52
C ARG A 112 -24.22 -3.28 -0.04
N TYR A 113 -23.59 -2.33 0.65
CA TYR A 113 -23.76 -2.15 2.11
C TYR A 113 -24.29 -0.77 2.50
N SER A 114 -24.84 0.01 1.54
CA SER A 114 -25.42 1.31 1.83
C SER A 114 -26.94 1.23 1.89
N PRO A 115 -27.58 1.70 2.97
CA PRO A 115 -29.05 1.77 3.04
C PRO A 115 -29.65 2.67 1.94
N LEU A 116 -28.90 3.66 1.46
CA LEU A 116 -29.30 4.54 0.35
C LEU A 116 -29.45 3.79 -0.99
N TYR A 117 -28.71 2.68 -1.16
CA TYR A 117 -28.83 1.84 -2.35
C TYR A 117 -30.26 1.23 -2.47
N ASN A 118 -30.75 0.66 -1.38
CA ASN A 118 -32.08 0.07 -1.34
C ASN A 118 -33.18 1.13 -1.47
N LEU A 119 -32.93 2.33 -0.92
CA LEU A 119 -33.85 3.47 -1.01
C LEU A 119 -34.06 3.97 -2.44
N THR A 120 -33.06 3.84 -3.30
CA THR A 120 -33.11 4.35 -4.70
C THR A 120 -33.48 3.26 -5.71
N ILE A 121 -33.08 2.01 -5.50
CA ILE A 121 -33.33 0.93 -6.46
C ILE A 121 -34.80 0.51 -6.48
N LEU A 122 -35.44 0.41 -5.31
CA LEU A 122 -36.82 -0.05 -5.22
C LEU A 122 -37.82 0.89 -5.90
N PRO A 123 -37.82 2.21 -5.65
CA PRO A 123 -38.70 3.15 -6.37
C PRO A 123 -38.41 3.16 -7.87
N SER A 124 -37.14 3.06 -8.29
CA SER A 124 -36.77 2.99 -9.71
C SER A 124 -37.31 1.72 -10.37
N ALA A 125 -37.24 0.57 -9.70
CA ALA A 125 -37.77 -0.68 -10.21
C ALA A 125 -39.30 -0.66 -10.34
N ILE A 126 -40.02 -0.08 -9.35
CA ILE A 126 -41.45 0.10 -9.40
C ILE A 126 -41.85 1.01 -10.57
N ALA A 127 -41.16 2.13 -10.75
CA ALA A 127 -41.44 3.05 -11.85
C ALA A 127 -41.20 2.39 -13.22
N VAL A 128 -40.13 1.62 -13.40
CA VAL A 128 -39.89 0.82 -14.60
C VAL A 128 -41.01 -0.16 -14.87
N LEU A 129 -41.45 -0.89 -13.83
CA LEU A 129 -42.54 -1.85 -13.97
C LEU A 129 -43.86 -1.16 -14.42
N LEU A 130 -44.19 -0.01 -13.83
CA LEU A 130 -45.37 0.77 -14.19
C LEU A 130 -45.28 1.32 -15.62
N VAL A 131 -44.13 1.71 -16.10
CA VAL A 131 -43.94 2.12 -17.51
C VAL A 131 -44.10 0.93 -18.45
N LEU A 132 -43.48 -0.23 -18.16
CA LEU A 132 -43.55 -1.43 -19.00
C LEU A 132 -44.97 -2.05 -19.05
N THR A 133 -45.79 -1.76 -18.06
CA THR A 133 -47.21 -2.25 -18.02
C THR A 133 -48.19 -1.17 -18.42
N ASN A 134 -47.72 0.00 -18.89
CA ASN A 134 -48.57 1.14 -19.20
C ASN A 134 -49.65 0.83 -20.27
N SER A 135 -49.30 0.00 -21.25
CA SER A 135 -50.25 -0.47 -22.28
C SER A 135 -51.54 -1.11 -21.73
N PHE A 136 -51.51 -1.63 -20.47
CA PHE A 136 -52.65 -2.26 -19.84
C PHE A 136 -53.52 -1.31 -19.00
N HIS A 137 -52.94 -0.30 -18.39
CA HIS A 137 -53.63 0.53 -17.39
C HIS A 137 -53.60 2.03 -17.66
N HIS A 138 -52.75 2.52 -18.59
CA HIS A 138 -52.57 3.92 -19.00
C HIS A 138 -52.36 4.91 -17.83
N PHE A 139 -51.75 4.45 -16.71
CA PHE A 139 -51.55 5.30 -15.53
C PHE A 139 -50.39 6.30 -15.74
N MET A 140 -49.41 5.98 -16.57
CA MET A 140 -48.25 6.81 -16.82
C MET A 140 -48.53 7.83 -17.94
N PHE A 141 -49.05 7.38 -19.07
CA PHE A 141 -49.44 8.23 -20.20
C PHE A 141 -50.51 7.53 -21.02
N SER A 142 -51.28 8.33 -21.77
CA SER A 142 -52.35 7.88 -22.65
C SER A 142 -52.33 8.67 -23.94
N TYR A 143 -52.99 8.12 -24.97
CA TYR A 143 -53.12 8.75 -26.28
C TYR A 143 -54.57 9.11 -26.52
N GLU A 144 -54.76 10.26 -27.15
CA GLU A 144 -56.05 10.64 -27.76
C GLU A 144 -55.90 10.85 -29.25
N LEU A 145 -56.81 10.34 -30.04
CA LEU A 145 -56.87 10.59 -31.46
C LEU A 145 -57.59 11.89 -31.68
N VAL A 146 -56.90 12.90 -32.23
CA VAL A 146 -57.45 14.21 -32.58
C VAL A 146 -57.49 14.31 -34.10
N ASP A 147 -58.68 14.54 -34.67
CA ASP A 147 -58.94 14.75 -36.11
C ASP A 147 -58.42 13.71 -37.08
N ASN A 148 -58.47 12.42 -36.71
CA ASN A 148 -57.99 11.29 -37.49
C ASN A 148 -56.50 11.37 -37.99
N SER A 149 -55.76 12.36 -37.58
CA SER A 149 -54.43 12.62 -38.12
C SER A 149 -53.30 12.77 -37.07
N TYR A 150 -53.64 13.05 -35.81
CA TYR A 150 -52.63 13.33 -34.77
C TYR A 150 -52.97 12.64 -33.46
N TYR A 151 -51.93 12.12 -32.81
CA TYR A 151 -52.01 11.59 -31.44
C TYR A 151 -51.52 12.63 -30.46
N LEU A 152 -52.33 12.98 -29.47
CA LEU A 152 -51.95 13.89 -28.40
C LEU A 152 -51.48 13.02 -27.21
N LEU A 153 -50.21 13.29 -26.75
CA LEU A 153 -49.73 12.62 -25.53
C LEU A 153 -50.34 13.29 -24.31
N GLN A 154 -51.12 12.54 -23.55
CA GLN A 154 -51.63 12.99 -22.25
C GLN A 154 -50.85 12.28 -21.14
N HIS A 155 -50.46 13.01 -20.09
CA HIS A 155 -49.78 12.45 -18.95
C HIS A 155 -50.82 11.86 -17.97
N GLY A 156 -50.69 10.58 -17.64
CA GLY A 156 -51.53 9.89 -16.65
C GLY A 156 -51.25 10.37 -15.22
N GLY A 157 -52.16 10.00 -14.29
CA GLY A 157 -52.05 10.44 -12.89
C GLY A 157 -50.79 10.00 -12.15
N ALA A 158 -50.12 8.94 -12.62
CA ALA A 158 -48.86 8.43 -12.05
C ALA A 158 -47.58 8.94 -12.74
N PHE A 159 -47.68 9.75 -13.76
CA PHE A 159 -46.53 10.25 -14.53
C PHE A 159 -45.51 11.01 -13.67
N TRP A 160 -45.98 11.72 -12.63
CA TRP A 160 -45.10 12.42 -11.69
C TRP A 160 -44.11 11.52 -10.94
N LEU A 161 -44.39 10.19 -10.88
CA LEU A 161 -43.48 9.21 -10.28
C LEU A 161 -42.07 9.21 -10.96
N ILE A 162 -42.00 9.48 -12.24
CA ILE A 162 -40.70 9.58 -12.98
C ILE A 162 -39.86 10.71 -12.39
N TYR A 163 -40.47 11.87 -12.18
CA TYR A 163 -39.78 13.03 -11.58
C TYR A 163 -39.44 12.80 -10.10
N LEU A 164 -40.32 12.10 -9.36
CA LEU A 164 -40.06 11.75 -7.97
C LEU A 164 -38.85 10.82 -7.85
N VAL A 165 -38.74 9.78 -8.70
CA VAL A 165 -37.62 8.86 -8.73
C VAL A 165 -36.34 9.60 -9.12
N ALA A 166 -36.37 10.47 -10.13
CA ALA A 166 -35.23 11.30 -10.50
C ALA A 166 -34.80 12.22 -9.33
N GLY A 167 -35.77 12.84 -8.65
CA GLY A 167 -35.53 13.67 -7.47
C GLY A 167 -34.90 12.88 -6.30
N LEU A 168 -35.37 11.67 -6.03
CA LEU A 168 -34.78 10.79 -5.01
C LEU A 168 -33.36 10.39 -5.32
N ASN A 169 -33.04 10.09 -6.58
CA ASN A 169 -31.69 9.80 -7.03
C ASN A 169 -30.77 11.01 -6.87
N VAL A 170 -31.23 12.20 -7.25
CA VAL A 170 -30.48 13.46 -7.07
C VAL A 170 -30.28 13.77 -5.59
N PHE A 171 -31.33 13.67 -4.77
CA PHE A 171 -31.26 13.88 -3.32
C PHE A 171 -30.27 12.92 -2.66
N SER A 172 -30.32 11.64 -3.03
CA SER A 172 -29.38 10.63 -2.52
C SER A 172 -27.94 10.95 -2.93
N THR A 173 -27.73 11.43 -4.15
CA THR A 173 -26.40 11.87 -4.65
C THR A 173 -25.87 13.04 -3.83
N VAL A 174 -26.71 14.08 -3.59
CA VAL A 174 -26.34 15.25 -2.78
C VAL A 174 -26.02 14.85 -1.35
N SER A 175 -26.91 14.09 -0.70
CA SER A 175 -26.72 13.63 0.68
C SER A 175 -25.43 12.83 0.83
N TYR A 176 -25.16 11.94 -0.12
CA TYR A 176 -23.97 11.13 -0.11
C TYR A 176 -22.69 11.97 -0.31
N THR A 177 -22.73 12.93 -1.23
CA THR A 177 -21.61 13.86 -1.48
C THR A 177 -21.28 14.71 -0.25
N ILE A 178 -22.29 15.18 0.47
CA ILE A 178 -22.13 15.96 1.71
C ILE A 178 -21.51 15.11 2.82
N VAL A 179 -22.05 13.91 3.06
CA VAL A 179 -21.58 13.01 4.13
C VAL A 179 -20.12 12.58 3.91
N PHE A 180 -19.70 12.37 2.67
CA PHE A 180 -18.35 11.90 2.34
C PHE A 180 -17.44 12.98 1.78
N ARG A 181 -17.77 14.27 1.94
CA ARG A 181 -16.99 15.41 1.42
C ARG A 181 -15.50 15.37 1.78
N ASN A 182 -15.15 14.87 2.98
CA ASN A 182 -13.77 14.79 3.45
C ASN A 182 -12.95 13.68 2.76
N LYS A 183 -13.60 12.75 2.06
CA LYS A 183 -12.96 11.66 1.30
C LYS A 183 -12.88 11.95 -0.20
N LEU A 184 -13.55 13.00 -0.66
CA LEU A 184 -13.55 13.43 -2.04
C LEU A 184 -12.30 14.26 -2.35
N SER A 185 -11.69 14.00 -3.51
CA SER A 185 -10.61 14.86 -3.99
C SER A 185 -11.13 16.28 -4.25
N LYS A 186 -10.28 17.28 -4.01
CA LYS A 186 -10.63 18.70 -4.28
C LYS A 186 -11.02 18.95 -5.74
N LYS A 187 -10.59 18.10 -6.68
CA LYS A 187 -10.91 18.17 -8.11
C LYS A 187 -12.32 17.65 -8.43
N LEU A 188 -12.80 16.63 -7.70
CA LEU A 188 -14.08 15.97 -7.95
C LEU A 188 -15.28 16.79 -7.45
N MET A 189 -15.14 17.52 -6.36
CA MET A 189 -16.24 18.29 -5.75
C MET A 189 -16.93 19.27 -6.72
N PRO A 190 -16.21 20.18 -7.40
CA PRO A 190 -16.86 21.14 -8.30
C PRO A 190 -17.58 20.44 -9.46
N VAL A 191 -17.05 19.33 -9.95
CA VAL A 191 -17.65 18.55 -11.05
C VAL A 191 -18.96 17.90 -10.61
N LEU A 192 -18.99 17.26 -9.43
CA LEU A 192 -20.20 16.67 -8.90
C LEU A 192 -21.29 17.73 -8.66
N ILE A 193 -20.92 18.88 -8.11
CA ILE A 193 -21.84 20.01 -7.94
C ILE A 193 -22.39 20.46 -9.28
N SER A 194 -21.53 20.62 -10.31
CA SER A 194 -21.96 21.05 -11.66
C SER A 194 -22.93 20.05 -12.29
N ILE A 195 -22.67 18.74 -12.17
CA ILE A 195 -23.56 17.68 -12.67
C ILE A 195 -24.93 17.77 -11.97
N ILE A 196 -24.95 17.89 -10.64
CA ILE A 196 -26.19 17.99 -9.86
C ILE A 196 -27.00 19.23 -10.28
N VAL A 197 -26.36 20.39 -10.38
CA VAL A 197 -27.01 21.65 -10.75
C VAL A 197 -27.58 21.57 -12.17
N MET A 198 -26.82 21.03 -13.13
CA MET A 198 -27.29 20.86 -14.50
C MET A 198 -28.50 19.92 -14.58
N MET A 199 -28.47 18.80 -13.84
CA MET A 199 -29.59 17.87 -13.82
C MET A 199 -30.84 18.50 -13.20
N LEU A 200 -30.71 19.28 -12.11
CA LEU A 200 -31.82 20.01 -11.52
C LEU A 200 -32.43 21.03 -12.45
N ILE A 201 -31.59 21.81 -13.14
CA ILE A 201 -32.04 22.80 -14.14
C ILE A 201 -32.79 22.10 -15.27
N ALA A 202 -32.26 20.99 -15.79
CA ALA A 202 -32.88 20.25 -16.87
C ALA A 202 -34.26 19.68 -16.47
N VAL A 203 -34.36 19.11 -15.26
CA VAL A 203 -35.64 18.61 -14.72
C VAL A 203 -36.67 19.74 -14.59
N VAL A 204 -36.27 20.91 -14.07
CA VAL A 204 -37.19 22.06 -13.93
C VAL A 204 -37.63 22.56 -15.30
N ILE A 205 -36.73 22.74 -16.26
CA ILE A 205 -37.08 23.16 -17.62
C ILE A 205 -38.03 22.15 -18.27
N GLN A 206 -37.71 20.85 -18.18
CA GLN A 206 -38.53 19.78 -18.75
C GLN A 206 -39.92 19.72 -18.12
N ALA A 207 -40.01 19.97 -16.80
CA ALA A 207 -41.31 20.02 -16.11
C ALA A 207 -42.17 21.25 -16.48
N LEU A 208 -41.53 22.41 -16.69
CA LEU A 208 -42.22 23.64 -17.05
C LEU A 208 -42.58 23.74 -18.54
N GLN A 209 -41.73 23.11 -19.37
CA GLN A 209 -41.85 23.16 -20.83
C GLN A 209 -41.67 21.77 -21.45
N PRO A 210 -42.66 20.89 -21.38
CA PRO A 210 -42.55 19.48 -21.82
C PRO A 210 -42.21 19.30 -23.29
N HIS A 211 -42.44 20.34 -24.13
CA HIS A 211 -42.14 20.31 -25.59
C HIS A 211 -40.66 20.47 -25.91
N TYR A 212 -39.83 20.94 -24.95
CA TYR A 212 -38.40 21.07 -25.13
C TYR A 212 -37.73 19.87 -24.47
N LEU A 213 -37.11 19.04 -25.27
CA LEU A 213 -36.27 17.94 -24.76
C LEU A 213 -34.89 18.50 -24.39
N VAL A 214 -34.58 18.51 -23.08
CA VAL A 214 -33.33 19.09 -22.56
C VAL A 214 -32.55 18.08 -21.72
N MET A 215 -33.16 16.97 -21.34
CA MET A 215 -32.52 15.97 -20.47
C MET A 215 -31.28 15.34 -21.14
N GLY A 216 -31.32 15.09 -22.45
CA GLY A 216 -30.18 14.57 -23.19
C GLY A 216 -28.96 15.48 -23.18
N VAL A 217 -29.18 16.80 -23.21
CA VAL A 217 -28.07 17.77 -23.07
C VAL A 217 -27.44 17.66 -21.69
N ALA A 218 -28.25 17.61 -20.63
CA ALA A 218 -27.75 17.50 -19.26
C ALA A 218 -26.97 16.19 -19.03
N TYR A 219 -27.46 15.07 -19.55
CA TYR A 219 -26.74 13.79 -19.50
C TYR A 219 -25.44 13.83 -20.32
N THR A 220 -25.46 14.42 -21.52
CA THR A 220 -24.28 14.54 -22.38
C THR A 220 -23.19 15.38 -21.73
N LEU A 221 -23.53 16.55 -21.18
CA LEU A 221 -22.59 17.38 -20.44
C LEU A 221 -22.09 16.67 -19.19
N SER A 222 -22.94 15.94 -18.47
CA SER A 222 -22.54 15.13 -17.33
C SER A 222 -21.52 14.06 -17.73
N MET A 223 -21.73 13.35 -18.82
CA MET A 223 -20.78 12.36 -19.36
C MET A 223 -19.47 13.02 -19.80
N MET A 224 -19.54 14.22 -20.43
CA MET A 224 -18.35 14.97 -20.80
C MET A 224 -17.52 15.38 -19.58
N PHE A 225 -18.14 15.91 -18.55
CA PHE A 225 -17.44 16.24 -17.29
C PHE A 225 -16.86 14.98 -16.62
N ALA A 226 -17.61 13.88 -16.61
CA ALA A 226 -17.16 12.64 -16.02
C ALA A 226 -15.94 12.04 -16.75
N ILE A 227 -15.88 12.09 -18.09
CA ILE A 227 -14.73 11.57 -18.85
C ILE A 227 -13.47 12.43 -18.68
N ILE A 228 -13.63 13.76 -18.55
CA ILE A 228 -12.51 14.69 -18.40
C ILE A 228 -11.92 14.61 -16.98
N THR A 229 -12.74 14.39 -15.95
CA THR A 229 -12.31 14.58 -14.55
C THR A 229 -12.12 13.29 -13.79
N VAL A 230 -13.01 12.31 -13.98
CA VAL A 230 -13.01 11.05 -13.21
C VAL A 230 -12.30 9.93 -13.97
N ASN A 231 -12.44 9.93 -15.29
CA ASN A 231 -11.91 8.88 -16.16
C ASN A 231 -10.81 9.42 -17.08
N ASP A 232 -9.94 10.33 -16.62
CA ASP A 232 -8.76 10.69 -17.39
C ASP A 232 -7.78 9.50 -17.40
N PRO A 233 -7.72 8.69 -18.48
CA PRO A 233 -6.84 7.54 -18.53
C PRO A 233 -5.37 7.94 -18.56
N ASP A 234 -5.08 9.17 -19.00
CA ASP A 234 -3.71 9.67 -19.10
C ASP A 234 -3.13 9.97 -17.72
N GLU A 235 -3.98 10.24 -16.72
CA GLU A 235 -3.56 10.36 -15.31
C GLU A 235 -3.12 9.00 -14.73
N LYS A 236 -3.60 7.88 -15.27
CA LYS A 236 -3.28 6.51 -14.83
C LYS A 236 -2.19 5.83 -15.67
N VAL A 237 -1.62 6.50 -16.63
CA VAL A 237 -0.57 6.00 -17.52
C VAL A 237 0.76 6.69 -17.20
N ASP A 238 1.83 5.92 -17.06
CA ASP A 238 3.19 6.44 -17.01
C ASP A 238 3.61 6.96 -18.40
N ARG A 239 3.83 8.25 -18.51
CA ARG A 239 4.13 8.93 -19.78
C ARG A 239 5.42 8.45 -20.44
N LEU A 240 6.37 7.96 -19.65
CA LEU A 240 7.65 7.50 -20.16
C LEU A 240 7.54 6.11 -20.80
N SER A 241 6.93 5.15 -20.12
CA SER A 241 6.82 3.77 -20.59
C SER A 241 5.55 3.51 -21.41
N GLY A 242 4.48 4.26 -21.14
CA GLY A 242 3.13 3.94 -21.59
C GLY A 242 2.50 2.73 -20.90
N ALA A 243 3.08 2.22 -19.80
CA ALA A 243 2.45 1.28 -18.88
C ALA A 243 1.47 2.02 -17.97
N PHE A 244 0.68 1.32 -17.18
CA PHE A 244 -0.05 1.93 -16.08
C PHE A 244 0.93 2.40 -14.99
N ASN A 245 0.63 3.52 -14.33
CA ASN A 245 1.49 4.06 -13.28
C ASN A 245 1.19 3.45 -11.90
N ASN A 246 1.92 3.89 -10.89
CA ASN A 246 1.77 3.43 -9.52
C ASN A 246 0.37 3.71 -8.93
N ASP A 247 -0.23 4.87 -9.24
CA ASP A 247 -1.57 5.22 -8.74
C ASP A 247 -2.63 4.29 -9.33
N ALA A 248 -2.49 3.91 -10.60
CA ALA A 248 -3.33 2.90 -11.21
C ALA A 248 -3.19 1.53 -10.53
N PHE A 249 -1.95 1.16 -10.17
CA PHE A 249 -1.67 -0.08 -9.45
C PHE A 249 -2.30 -0.10 -8.04
N ILE A 250 -2.15 0.97 -7.28
CA ILE A 250 -2.76 1.16 -5.96
C ILE A 250 -4.28 1.05 -6.04
N ASP A 251 -4.89 1.76 -6.99
CA ASP A 251 -6.34 1.69 -7.22
C ASP A 251 -6.79 0.28 -7.57
N TYR A 252 -6.02 -0.42 -8.41
CA TYR A 252 -6.32 -1.80 -8.78
C TYR A 252 -6.28 -2.73 -7.56
N ILE A 253 -5.23 -2.68 -6.74
CA ILE A 253 -5.11 -3.50 -5.52
C ILE A 253 -6.23 -3.19 -4.52
N ASN A 254 -6.53 -1.91 -4.29
CA ASN A 254 -7.57 -1.50 -3.37
C ASN A 254 -8.99 -1.90 -3.85
N SER A 255 -9.19 -2.02 -5.16
CA SER A 255 -10.47 -2.45 -5.77
C SER A 255 -10.66 -3.97 -5.83
N GLN A 256 -9.63 -4.77 -5.58
CA GLN A 256 -9.64 -6.24 -5.75
C GLN A 256 -10.66 -7.02 -4.91
N ARG A 257 -11.37 -6.41 -3.98
CA ARG A 257 -12.48 -7.08 -3.28
C ARG A 257 -13.57 -7.62 -4.22
N ILE A 258 -13.60 -7.20 -5.49
CA ILE A 258 -14.66 -7.52 -6.45
C ILE A 258 -14.18 -8.41 -7.61
N GLU A 259 -12.88 -8.40 -7.98
CA GLU A 259 -12.41 -9.08 -9.20
C GLU A 259 -11.11 -9.87 -9.01
N LYS A 260 -11.25 -11.12 -8.60
CA LYS A 260 -10.15 -12.10 -8.53
C LYS A 260 -9.67 -12.57 -9.94
N GLN A 261 -9.64 -11.69 -10.95
CA GLN A 261 -9.31 -12.14 -12.31
C GLN A 261 -7.81 -12.29 -12.55
N PHE A 262 -6.98 -11.41 -11.99
CA PHE A 262 -5.53 -11.45 -12.14
C PHE A 262 -4.90 -11.87 -10.82
N LYS A 263 -4.50 -13.12 -10.72
CA LYS A 263 -3.94 -13.71 -9.50
C LYS A 263 -2.43 -13.84 -9.54
N ASN A 264 -1.83 -13.91 -10.72
CA ASN A 264 -0.41 -14.13 -10.87
C ASN A 264 0.29 -12.80 -11.08
N TYR A 265 1.27 -12.52 -10.24
CA TYR A 265 2.09 -11.30 -10.25
C TYR A 265 3.51 -11.67 -10.65
N ILE A 266 4.01 -11.03 -11.67
CA ILE A 266 5.41 -11.08 -12.11
C ILE A 266 5.97 -9.71 -11.85
N ILE A 267 7.01 -9.63 -11.03
CA ILE A 267 7.66 -8.36 -10.68
C ILE A 267 9.10 -8.46 -11.10
N PHE A 268 9.60 -7.44 -11.77
CA PHE A 268 11.01 -7.32 -12.03
C PHE A 268 11.49 -5.89 -11.83
N GLU A 269 12.71 -5.76 -11.38
CA GLU A 269 13.42 -4.52 -11.16
C GLU A 269 14.70 -4.50 -11.99
N ILE A 270 14.93 -3.40 -12.69
CA ILE A 270 16.16 -3.20 -13.49
C ILE A 270 17.26 -2.80 -12.52
N GLU A 271 18.33 -3.60 -12.49
CA GLU A 271 19.49 -3.36 -11.64
C GLU A 271 20.20 -2.06 -12.02
N SER A 272 20.62 -1.30 -11.01
CA SER A 272 21.40 -0.07 -11.17
C SER A 272 20.82 0.96 -12.16
N PHE A 273 19.47 0.98 -12.31
CA PHE A 273 18.79 1.86 -13.28
C PHE A 273 19.10 3.35 -13.07
N GLY A 274 19.32 3.81 -11.83
CA GLY A 274 19.71 5.19 -11.54
C GLY A 274 21.06 5.55 -12.16
N MET A 275 22.06 4.70 -11.97
CA MET A 275 23.39 4.89 -12.58
C MET A 275 23.32 4.82 -14.12
N PHE A 276 22.46 3.96 -14.66
CA PHE A 276 22.20 3.88 -16.09
C PHE A 276 21.62 5.19 -16.63
N ASP A 277 20.63 5.74 -15.96
CA ASP A 277 19.96 7.01 -16.33
C ASP A 277 20.94 8.20 -16.27
N GLU A 278 21.79 8.26 -15.26
CA GLU A 278 22.84 9.26 -15.13
C GLU A 278 23.93 9.12 -16.21
N SER A 279 24.31 7.90 -16.55
CA SER A 279 25.43 7.64 -17.48
C SER A 279 25.03 7.81 -18.94
N PHE A 280 23.84 7.38 -19.34
CA PHE A 280 23.36 7.38 -20.74
C PHE A 280 22.32 8.46 -21.03
N GLY A 281 21.75 9.08 -20.01
CA GLY A 281 20.76 10.14 -20.08
C GLY A 281 19.32 9.66 -20.26
N HIS A 282 18.36 10.53 -19.91
CA HIS A 282 16.92 10.24 -19.87
C HIS A 282 16.30 9.74 -21.18
N LEU A 283 16.88 10.11 -22.33
CA LEU A 283 16.34 9.67 -23.62
C LEU A 283 16.57 8.17 -23.83
N TYR A 284 17.75 7.71 -23.50
CA TYR A 284 18.12 6.28 -23.59
C TYR A 284 17.30 5.44 -22.61
N SER A 285 17.19 5.87 -21.37
CA SER A 285 16.40 5.21 -20.32
C SER A 285 14.94 5.10 -20.72
N THR A 286 14.37 6.18 -21.25
CA THR A 286 12.99 6.21 -21.75
C THR A 286 12.79 5.24 -22.91
N THR A 287 13.76 5.16 -23.84
CA THR A 287 13.69 4.25 -24.97
C THR A 287 13.72 2.78 -24.51
N LEU A 288 14.63 2.45 -23.57
CA LEU A 288 14.71 1.13 -22.96
C LEU A 288 13.39 0.72 -22.32
N ILE A 289 12.83 1.58 -21.46
CA ILE A 289 11.58 1.31 -20.76
C ILE A 289 10.41 1.08 -21.75
N ARG A 290 10.36 1.85 -22.84
CA ARG A 290 9.36 1.68 -23.90
C ARG A 290 9.53 0.37 -24.65
N GLN A 291 10.78 -0.03 -24.94
CA GLN A 291 11.08 -1.33 -25.57
C GLN A 291 10.64 -2.50 -24.67
N ILE A 292 10.98 -2.46 -23.38
CA ILE A 292 10.57 -3.44 -22.38
C ILE A 292 9.04 -3.57 -22.35
N ARG A 293 8.34 -2.45 -22.19
CA ARG A 293 6.87 -2.45 -22.18
C ARG A 293 6.26 -2.99 -23.47
N ARG A 294 6.80 -2.62 -24.65
CA ARG A 294 6.32 -3.14 -25.94
C ARG A 294 6.52 -4.64 -26.06
N PHE A 295 7.67 -5.14 -25.62
CA PHE A 295 7.97 -6.57 -25.60
C PHE A 295 6.96 -7.33 -24.74
N ILE A 296 6.75 -6.92 -23.48
CA ILE A 296 5.81 -7.58 -22.57
C ILE A 296 4.38 -7.58 -23.15
N HIS A 297 3.95 -6.45 -23.70
CA HIS A 297 2.62 -6.37 -24.33
C HIS A 297 2.51 -7.21 -25.60
N GLY A 298 3.59 -7.35 -26.35
CA GLY A 298 3.66 -8.25 -27.53
C GLY A 298 3.57 -9.71 -27.14
N ALA A 299 4.25 -10.11 -26.05
CA ALA A 299 4.23 -11.48 -25.53
C ALA A 299 2.85 -11.85 -24.94
N ASN A 300 2.18 -10.94 -24.24
CA ASN A 300 0.81 -11.17 -23.75
C ASN A 300 -0.03 -9.88 -23.76
N LYS A 301 -0.90 -9.74 -24.78
CA LYS A 301 -1.79 -8.58 -24.94
C LYS A 301 -2.86 -8.46 -23.84
N LYS A 302 -3.14 -9.54 -23.11
CA LYS A 302 -4.17 -9.59 -22.06
C LYS A 302 -3.64 -9.24 -20.69
N SER A 303 -2.30 -9.19 -20.51
CA SER A 303 -1.67 -8.83 -19.24
C SER A 303 -1.86 -7.36 -18.90
N LEU A 304 -1.94 -7.07 -17.59
CA LEU A 304 -1.85 -5.71 -17.06
C LEU A 304 -0.39 -5.41 -16.74
N ILE A 305 0.12 -4.29 -17.24
CA ILE A 305 1.50 -3.87 -17.08
C ILE A 305 1.52 -2.55 -16.34
N PHE A 306 2.12 -2.54 -15.16
CA PHE A 306 2.30 -1.36 -14.33
C PHE A 306 3.78 -1.03 -14.19
N ARG A 307 4.11 0.26 -14.12
CA ARG A 307 5.40 0.76 -13.69
C ARG A 307 5.22 1.44 -12.34
N THR A 308 5.62 0.76 -11.28
CA THR A 308 5.37 1.19 -9.90
C THR A 308 6.47 2.06 -9.33
N ARG A 309 7.71 1.90 -9.83
CA ARG A 309 8.89 2.73 -9.52
C ARG A 309 9.67 3.02 -10.82
N SER A 310 10.69 3.86 -10.74
CA SER A 310 11.53 4.21 -11.89
C SER A 310 12.11 2.99 -12.61
N SER A 311 12.57 1.99 -11.85
CA SER A 311 13.20 0.74 -12.32
C SER A 311 12.27 -0.47 -12.32
N GLN A 312 11.07 -0.39 -11.72
CA GLN A 312 10.25 -1.55 -11.38
C GLN A 312 8.98 -1.67 -12.21
N PHE A 313 8.74 -2.87 -12.70
CA PHE A 313 7.53 -3.25 -13.40
C PHE A 313 6.80 -4.37 -12.64
N VAL A 314 5.47 -4.26 -12.61
CA VAL A 314 4.56 -5.30 -12.13
C VAL A 314 3.67 -5.73 -13.29
N VAL A 315 3.72 -7.01 -13.62
CA VAL A 315 2.91 -7.59 -14.69
C VAL A 315 1.96 -8.61 -14.09
N MET A 316 0.68 -8.50 -14.42
CA MET A 316 -0.34 -9.38 -13.88
C MET A 316 -0.96 -10.20 -14.99
N THR A 317 -1.11 -11.52 -14.76
CA THR A 317 -1.76 -12.47 -15.67
C THR A 317 -2.92 -13.18 -15.00
N LYS A 318 -3.83 -13.71 -15.82
CA LYS A 318 -5.05 -14.37 -15.32
C LYS A 318 -4.82 -15.84 -15.01
N THR A 319 -4.11 -16.55 -15.88
CA THR A 319 -3.90 -17.99 -15.76
C THR A 319 -2.44 -18.32 -15.47
N LYS A 320 -2.20 -19.55 -15.02
CA LYS A 320 -0.87 -20.07 -14.73
C LYS A 320 -0.05 -20.23 -16.04
N GLU A 321 -0.71 -20.67 -17.10
CA GLU A 321 -0.09 -20.85 -18.41
C GLU A 321 0.39 -19.50 -18.98
N GLU A 322 -0.44 -18.44 -18.88
CA GLU A 322 -0.06 -17.09 -19.27
C GLU A 322 1.15 -16.60 -18.48
N LYS A 323 1.21 -16.92 -17.17
CA LYS A 323 2.34 -16.57 -16.29
C LYS A 323 3.62 -17.26 -16.75
N GLU A 324 3.59 -18.59 -16.94
CA GLU A 324 4.76 -19.39 -17.28
C GLU A 324 5.33 -19.00 -18.65
N ALA A 325 4.47 -18.82 -19.64
CA ALA A 325 4.86 -18.36 -20.96
C ALA A 325 5.52 -16.97 -20.91
N LEU A 326 4.94 -16.05 -20.13
CA LEU A 326 5.49 -14.69 -20.01
C LEU A 326 6.79 -14.66 -19.21
N LEU A 327 6.94 -15.47 -18.16
CA LEU A 327 8.18 -15.62 -17.40
C LEU A 327 9.33 -16.10 -18.27
N SER A 328 9.07 -17.17 -19.08
CA SER A 328 10.08 -17.67 -20.04
C SER A 328 10.46 -16.56 -21.02
N ALA A 329 9.49 -15.91 -21.63
CA ALA A 329 9.74 -14.84 -22.58
C ALA A 329 10.55 -13.67 -21.99
N ILE A 330 10.27 -13.28 -20.72
CA ILE A 330 11.05 -12.23 -20.03
C ILE A 330 12.48 -12.71 -19.80
N LYS A 331 12.70 -13.93 -19.30
CA LYS A 331 14.04 -14.49 -19.09
C LYS A 331 14.86 -14.50 -20.39
N ASP A 332 14.28 -15.03 -21.47
CA ASP A 332 14.93 -15.12 -22.77
C ASP A 332 15.26 -13.74 -23.35
N ARG A 333 14.35 -12.76 -23.16
CA ARG A 333 14.57 -11.40 -23.66
C ARG A 333 15.70 -10.68 -22.92
N PHE A 334 15.78 -10.82 -21.60
CA PHE A 334 16.83 -10.18 -20.81
C PHE A 334 18.18 -10.93 -20.85
N ALA A 335 18.20 -12.17 -21.31
CA ALA A 335 19.43 -12.86 -21.66
C ALA A 335 20.09 -12.31 -22.94
N SER A 336 19.37 -11.53 -23.74
CA SER A 336 19.84 -10.92 -24.99
C SER A 336 19.99 -9.41 -24.83
N PRO A 337 21.02 -8.79 -25.45
CA PRO A 337 21.21 -7.35 -25.36
C PRO A 337 20.04 -6.53 -25.91
N PHE A 338 19.83 -5.35 -25.34
CA PHE A 338 18.92 -4.33 -25.89
C PHE A 338 19.69 -3.43 -26.83
N THR A 339 19.14 -3.15 -28.02
CA THR A 339 19.72 -2.21 -28.97
C THR A 339 18.95 -0.90 -28.89
N ILE A 340 19.66 0.18 -28.57
CA ILE A 340 19.13 1.54 -28.54
C ILE A 340 20.06 2.39 -29.40
N ASP A 341 19.53 2.96 -30.43
CA ASP A 341 20.28 3.68 -31.47
C ASP A 341 21.57 2.94 -31.91
N ASN A 342 22.40 2.68 -32.19
CA ASN A 342 23.55 1.85 -32.56
C ASN A 342 24.33 1.23 -31.37
N SER A 343 23.83 1.38 -30.14
CA SER A 343 24.47 0.84 -28.94
C SER A 343 23.77 -0.42 -28.45
N THR A 344 24.55 -1.44 -28.08
CA THR A 344 24.05 -2.67 -27.47
C THR A 344 24.26 -2.66 -25.97
N LEU A 345 23.23 -2.94 -25.20
CA LEU A 345 23.20 -2.86 -23.74
C LEU A 345 22.75 -4.17 -23.13
N ASN A 346 23.55 -4.72 -22.24
CA ASN A 346 23.13 -5.82 -21.37
C ASN A 346 22.38 -5.22 -20.18
N VAL A 347 21.14 -5.66 -19.97
CA VAL A 347 20.29 -5.18 -18.89
C VAL A 347 20.01 -6.34 -17.95
N THR A 348 20.51 -6.24 -16.73
CA THR A 348 20.25 -7.21 -15.66
C THR A 348 18.96 -6.84 -14.93
N ILE A 349 18.15 -7.84 -14.61
CA ILE A 349 16.93 -7.66 -13.82
C ILE A 349 16.91 -8.62 -12.64
N HIS A 350 16.31 -8.18 -11.55
CA HIS A 350 15.86 -9.04 -10.47
C HIS A 350 14.41 -9.39 -10.72
N LEU A 351 14.12 -10.68 -10.92
CA LEU A 351 12.81 -11.16 -11.33
C LEU A 351 12.24 -12.09 -10.25
N PHE A 352 11.05 -11.81 -9.79
CA PHE A 352 10.32 -12.72 -8.88
C PHE A 352 8.84 -12.77 -9.20
N HIS A 353 8.19 -13.85 -8.82
CA HIS A 353 6.75 -14.00 -9.02
C HIS A 353 6.07 -14.64 -7.81
N PHE A 354 4.80 -14.38 -7.68
CA PHE A 354 3.93 -14.99 -6.67
C PHE A 354 2.47 -15.04 -7.13
N VAL A 355 1.68 -15.86 -6.44
CA VAL A 355 0.23 -15.92 -6.61
C VAL A 355 -0.44 -15.18 -5.47
N ASN A 356 -1.26 -14.19 -5.79
CA ASN A 356 -2.07 -13.49 -4.78
C ASN A 356 -3.31 -14.33 -4.45
N ASP A 357 -3.31 -14.93 -3.29
CA ASP A 357 -4.42 -15.71 -2.71
C ASP A 357 -5.48 -14.84 -2.00
N GLY A 358 -5.32 -13.51 -2.02
CA GLY A 358 -6.15 -12.55 -1.31
C GLY A 358 -5.52 -12.03 -0.01
N SER A 359 -4.27 -12.38 0.27
CA SER A 359 -3.51 -11.89 1.45
C SER A 359 -3.24 -10.39 1.40
N PHE A 360 -3.16 -9.79 0.22
CA PHE A 360 -3.02 -8.34 0.08
C PHE A 360 -4.40 -7.65 0.13
N LYS A 361 -4.74 -7.13 1.31
CA LYS A 361 -6.03 -6.46 1.53
C LYS A 361 -6.05 -5.01 1.00
N ASN A 362 -4.89 -4.38 0.89
CA ASN A 362 -4.71 -2.99 0.45
C ASN A 362 -3.28 -2.75 -0.07
N SER A 363 -3.03 -1.55 -0.60
CA SER A 363 -1.72 -1.12 -1.10
C SER A 363 -0.63 -1.15 -0.03
N ASP A 364 -0.97 -0.85 1.23
CA ASP A 364 0.02 -0.80 2.30
C ASP A 364 0.58 -2.19 2.61
N THR A 365 -0.31 -3.20 2.68
CA THR A 365 0.12 -4.60 2.85
C THR A 365 0.96 -5.12 1.69
N TYR A 366 0.68 -4.64 0.46
CA TYR A 366 1.49 -4.96 -0.71
C TYR A 366 2.86 -4.27 -0.66
N ASN A 367 2.91 -2.98 -0.34
CA ASN A 367 4.17 -2.24 -0.26
C ASN A 367 5.07 -2.77 0.86
N ASP A 368 4.51 -3.11 2.01
CA ASP A 368 5.22 -3.77 3.11
C ASP A 368 5.82 -5.12 2.64
N PHE A 369 5.02 -5.92 1.95
CA PHE A 369 5.48 -7.17 1.36
C PHE A 369 6.63 -6.95 0.38
N LEU A 370 6.47 -6.03 -0.55
CA LEU A 370 7.47 -5.74 -1.59
C LEU A 370 8.81 -5.28 -0.99
N ASN A 371 8.76 -4.32 -0.07
CA ASN A 371 9.96 -3.79 0.57
C ASN A 371 10.72 -4.88 1.35
N ARG A 372 10.01 -5.73 2.09
CA ARG A 372 10.62 -6.86 2.82
C ARG A 372 11.19 -7.92 1.89
N THR A 373 10.46 -8.22 0.81
CA THR A 373 10.93 -9.18 -0.20
C THR A 373 12.24 -8.70 -0.79
N LEU A 374 12.31 -7.46 -1.24
CA LEU A 374 13.52 -6.88 -1.84
C LEU A 374 14.70 -6.81 -0.87
N THR A 375 14.46 -6.55 0.42
CA THR A 375 15.53 -6.51 1.43
C THR A 375 16.05 -7.89 1.85
N LYS A 376 15.19 -8.92 1.84
CA LYS A 376 15.55 -10.29 2.22
C LYS A 376 16.08 -11.15 1.08
N LEU A 377 15.76 -10.78 -0.17
CA LEU A 377 16.24 -11.49 -1.34
C LEU A 377 17.72 -11.14 -1.59
N ASN A 378 18.57 -12.13 -1.45
CA ASN A 378 19.98 -11.98 -1.82
C ASN A 378 20.13 -12.28 -3.32
N PHE A 379 19.94 -11.25 -4.16
CA PHE A 379 20.06 -11.37 -5.62
C PHE A 379 21.51 -11.57 -6.10
N LYS A 380 22.49 -11.71 -5.19
CA LYS A 380 23.89 -11.92 -5.60
C LYS A 380 24.10 -13.24 -6.33
N ASP A 381 23.30 -14.25 -6.01
CA ASP A 381 23.46 -15.61 -6.53
C ASP A 381 22.39 -16.04 -7.53
N GLU A 382 21.18 -15.43 -7.50
CA GLU A 382 20.07 -15.79 -8.39
C GLU A 382 19.31 -14.57 -8.88
N ASN A 383 19.27 -14.37 -10.20
CA ASN A 383 18.50 -13.29 -10.84
C ASN A 383 16.97 -13.58 -10.91
N TYR A 384 16.54 -14.77 -10.48
CA TYR A 384 15.14 -15.20 -10.51
C TYR A 384 14.78 -15.97 -9.24
N ILE A 385 13.71 -15.57 -8.60
CA ILE A 385 13.22 -16.18 -7.37
C ILE A 385 11.71 -16.43 -7.48
N GLU A 386 11.28 -17.66 -7.23
CA GLU A 386 9.89 -17.99 -7.03
C GLU A 386 9.53 -17.83 -5.54
N LEU A 387 8.54 -16.99 -5.24
CA LEU A 387 8.06 -16.83 -3.88
C LEU A 387 7.00 -17.90 -3.62
N ASP A 388 7.44 -18.95 -2.97
CA ASP A 388 6.59 -20.09 -2.61
C ASP A 388 5.66 -19.80 -1.41
N GLU A 389 4.85 -20.78 -1.05
CA GLU A 389 3.92 -20.67 0.08
C GLU A 389 4.67 -20.50 1.42
N GLU A 390 5.84 -21.08 1.55
CA GLU A 390 6.67 -20.99 2.76
C GLU A 390 7.22 -19.57 2.94
N PHE A 391 7.69 -18.96 1.85
CA PHE A 391 8.10 -17.55 1.84
C PHE A 391 6.95 -16.63 2.24
N MET A 392 5.75 -16.87 1.69
CA MET A 392 4.56 -16.10 2.05
C MET A 392 4.16 -16.26 3.52
N LYS A 393 4.28 -17.47 4.08
CA LYS A 393 4.07 -17.72 5.52
C LYS A 393 5.05 -16.94 6.38
N ARG A 394 6.34 -16.88 5.99
CA ARG A 394 7.36 -16.08 6.69
C ARG A 394 7.03 -14.58 6.68
N ILE A 395 6.66 -14.02 5.55
CA ILE A 395 6.26 -12.60 5.44
C ILE A 395 5.03 -12.29 6.30
N ASN A 396 4.04 -13.17 6.31
CA ASN A 396 2.86 -13.00 7.16
C ASN A 396 3.21 -13.10 8.66
N ARG A 397 4.13 -13.99 9.03
CA ARG A 397 4.66 -14.08 10.40
C ARG A 397 5.40 -12.80 10.80
N ASP A 398 6.29 -12.28 9.95
CA ASP A 398 7.01 -11.02 10.20
C ASP A 398 6.03 -9.85 10.44
N ARG A 399 4.96 -9.76 9.62
CA ARG A 399 3.93 -8.74 9.80
C ARG A 399 3.23 -8.87 11.15
N ARG A 400 2.91 -10.11 11.53
CA ARG A 400 2.24 -10.36 12.81
C ARG A 400 3.15 -10.04 14.00
N ILE A 401 4.45 -10.36 13.89
CA ILE A 401 5.45 -9.95 14.89
C ILE A 401 5.52 -8.43 15.02
N LYS A 402 5.52 -7.68 13.90
CA LYS A 402 5.47 -6.21 13.94
C LYS A 402 4.25 -5.68 14.70
N GLU A 403 3.05 -6.20 14.38
CA GLU A 403 1.80 -5.78 15.04
C GLU A 403 1.85 -6.03 16.55
N ILE A 404 2.28 -7.23 16.93
CA ILE A 404 2.45 -7.63 18.34
C ILE A 404 3.51 -6.77 19.04
N LEU A 405 4.64 -6.51 18.38
CA LEU A 405 5.70 -5.69 18.93
C LEU A 405 5.23 -4.26 19.21
N GLN A 406 4.44 -3.66 18.31
CA GLN A 406 3.83 -2.35 18.53
C GLN A 406 2.88 -2.37 19.75
N GLU A 407 2.02 -3.38 19.84
CA GLU A 407 1.14 -3.56 20.99
C GLU A 407 1.91 -3.73 22.31
N CYS A 408 2.99 -4.53 22.31
CA CYS A 408 3.83 -4.74 23.48
C CYS A 408 4.54 -3.44 23.92
N LEU A 409 5.01 -2.63 22.98
CA LEU A 409 5.65 -1.35 23.29
C LEU A 409 4.64 -0.31 23.84
N GLU A 410 3.39 -0.34 23.40
CA GLU A 410 2.32 0.53 23.89
C GLU A 410 1.80 0.10 25.27
N THR A 411 1.63 -1.21 25.50
CA THR A 411 1.02 -1.75 26.72
C THR A 411 2.02 -2.10 27.81
N GLY A 412 3.31 -2.26 27.46
CA GLY A 412 4.37 -2.76 28.34
C GLY A 412 4.29 -4.27 28.60
N ASN A 413 3.37 -5.02 27.97
CA ASN A 413 3.18 -6.43 28.17
C ASN A 413 3.79 -7.26 27.02
N GLY A 414 4.44 -8.39 27.34
CA GLY A 414 5.00 -9.29 26.34
C GLY A 414 6.50 -9.11 26.08
N LEU A 415 7.05 -7.92 26.31
CA LEU A 415 8.49 -7.69 26.33
C LEU A 415 9.02 -7.83 27.76
N TYR A 416 10.17 -8.50 27.91
CA TYR A 416 10.82 -8.67 29.22
C TYR A 416 12.33 -8.82 29.07
N MET A 417 13.06 -8.56 30.16
CA MET A 417 14.51 -8.66 30.20
C MET A 417 14.97 -9.98 30.83
N VAL A 418 16.07 -10.50 30.31
CA VAL A 418 16.87 -11.55 30.91
C VAL A 418 18.32 -11.10 30.95
N TYR A 419 19.11 -11.66 31.87
CA TYR A 419 20.45 -11.17 32.13
C TYR A 419 21.43 -12.36 32.06
N GLN A 420 22.51 -12.19 31.28
CA GLN A 420 23.54 -13.20 31.16
C GLN A 420 24.78 -12.84 32.00
N PRO A 421 25.22 -13.71 32.91
CA PRO A 421 26.38 -13.44 33.72
C PRO A 421 27.69 -13.47 32.92
N ILE A 422 28.57 -12.51 33.21
CA ILE A 422 29.91 -12.39 32.69
C ILE A 422 30.90 -12.56 33.87
N LEU A 423 31.79 -13.52 33.72
CA LEU A 423 32.80 -13.83 34.75
C LEU A 423 33.99 -12.84 34.65
N ASP A 424 34.27 -12.12 35.70
CA ASP A 424 35.53 -11.42 35.89
C ASP A 424 36.60 -12.42 36.35
N ILE A 425 37.56 -12.75 35.49
CA ILE A 425 38.59 -13.77 35.78
C ILE A 425 39.50 -13.31 36.92
N ASN A 426 39.79 -12.01 36.98
CA ASN A 426 40.71 -11.45 37.94
C ASN A 426 40.13 -11.46 39.38
N LYS A 427 38.82 -11.21 39.50
CA LYS A 427 38.10 -11.22 40.78
C LYS A 427 37.53 -12.60 41.11
N GLY A 428 37.39 -13.50 40.11
CA GLY A 428 36.73 -14.79 40.28
C GLY A 428 35.23 -14.66 40.60
N LYS A 429 34.58 -13.57 40.22
CA LYS A 429 33.19 -13.24 40.53
C LYS A 429 32.39 -12.82 39.31
N PHE A 430 31.08 -12.98 39.38
CA PHE A 430 30.11 -12.50 38.41
C PHE A 430 29.58 -11.15 38.91
N ASN A 431 30.08 -10.06 38.38
CA ASN A 431 29.70 -8.68 38.70
C ASN A 431 29.34 -7.84 37.47
N HIS A 432 29.55 -8.38 36.29
CA HIS A 432 29.17 -7.86 34.99
C HIS A 432 28.08 -8.73 34.36
N PHE A 433 27.18 -8.15 33.61
CA PHE A 433 26.04 -8.84 33.00
C PHE A 433 25.68 -8.19 31.69
N GLU A 434 25.15 -8.97 30.76
CA GLU A 434 24.50 -8.46 29.56
C GLU A 434 22.97 -8.56 29.71
N ALA A 435 22.26 -7.46 29.45
CA ALA A 435 20.82 -7.40 29.49
C ALA A 435 20.26 -7.68 28.08
N LEU A 436 19.45 -8.71 27.98
CA LEU A 436 18.94 -9.22 26.72
C LEU A 436 17.42 -9.17 26.70
N ILE A 437 16.86 -8.45 25.72
CA ILE A 437 15.40 -8.35 25.54
C ILE A 437 14.83 -9.66 24.98
N ARG A 438 13.63 -10.01 25.40
CA ARG A 438 12.85 -11.19 24.95
C ARG A 438 11.43 -10.74 24.63
N LEU A 439 10.83 -11.41 23.65
CA LEU A 439 9.42 -11.24 23.28
C LEU A 439 8.67 -12.55 23.48
N SER A 440 7.55 -12.51 24.18
CA SER A 440 6.63 -13.64 24.32
C SER A 440 5.20 -13.15 24.28
N ASN A 441 4.35 -13.81 23.51
CA ASN A 441 2.95 -13.48 23.33
C ASN A 441 2.13 -14.76 23.25
N ASP A 442 0.86 -14.71 23.67
CA ASP A 442 -0.03 -15.90 23.71
C ASP A 442 -0.28 -16.50 22.33
N GLU A 443 -0.22 -15.69 21.26
CA GLU A 443 -0.48 -16.14 19.88
C GLU A 443 0.75 -16.79 19.24
N LEU A 444 1.92 -16.16 19.35
CA LEU A 444 3.16 -16.61 18.68
C LEU A 444 4.08 -17.42 19.61
N GLY A 445 3.79 -17.44 20.91
CA GLY A 445 4.70 -17.99 21.92
C GLY A 445 5.96 -17.14 22.05
N TYR A 446 7.10 -17.80 22.26
CA TYR A 446 8.41 -17.15 22.32
C TYR A 446 8.90 -16.78 20.93
N VAL A 447 9.28 -15.51 20.75
CA VAL A 447 9.93 -14.99 19.53
C VAL A 447 11.34 -14.54 19.89
N GLY A 448 12.35 -15.11 19.23
CA GLY A 448 13.75 -14.79 19.50
C GLY A 448 14.18 -13.41 19.01
N PRO A 449 15.21 -12.79 19.66
CA PRO A 449 15.74 -11.49 19.22
C PRO A 449 16.22 -11.50 17.76
N SER A 450 16.83 -12.58 17.31
CA SER A 450 17.28 -12.74 15.92
C SER A 450 16.13 -12.71 14.90
N GLU A 451 14.89 -12.91 15.33
CA GLU A 451 13.70 -12.81 14.49
C GLU A 451 13.05 -11.43 14.60
N PHE A 452 12.80 -10.89 15.82
CA PHE A 452 12.04 -9.65 15.96
C PHE A 452 12.87 -8.37 15.87
N ILE A 453 14.17 -8.36 16.21
CA ILE A 453 15.02 -7.15 16.13
C ILE A 453 15.17 -6.66 14.66
N PRO A 454 15.50 -7.52 13.66
CA PRO A 454 15.55 -7.09 12.27
C PRO A 454 14.19 -6.56 11.76
N ILE A 455 13.07 -7.08 12.28
CA ILE A 455 11.74 -6.58 11.96
C ILE A 455 11.54 -5.18 12.57
N ALA A 456 11.92 -4.99 13.83
CA ALA A 456 11.85 -3.70 14.50
C ALA A 456 12.66 -2.63 13.76
N GLU A 457 13.89 -2.94 13.35
CA GLU A 457 14.75 -2.05 12.57
C GLU A 457 14.11 -1.68 11.23
N ALA A 458 13.60 -2.67 10.50
CA ALA A 458 12.96 -2.45 9.20
C ALA A 458 11.70 -1.56 9.28
N PHE A 459 11.02 -1.52 10.43
CA PHE A 459 9.81 -0.72 10.65
C PHE A 459 10.02 0.53 11.50
N GLY A 460 11.26 0.87 11.85
CA GLY A 460 11.58 2.04 12.64
C GLY A 460 11.16 1.95 14.11
N LEU A 461 11.00 0.73 14.65
CA LEU A 461 10.64 0.48 16.05
C LEU A 461 11.86 0.26 16.95
N ALA A 462 13.07 0.27 16.39
CA ALA A 462 14.29 -0.03 17.14
C ALA A 462 14.55 0.99 18.25
N SER A 463 14.28 2.28 18.01
CA SER A 463 14.44 3.33 19.02
C SER A 463 13.50 3.17 20.23
N GLU A 464 12.26 2.71 20.01
CA GLU A 464 11.32 2.41 21.08
C GLU A 464 11.77 1.20 21.91
N ILE A 465 12.36 0.20 21.25
CA ILE A 465 12.96 -0.98 21.94
C ILE A 465 14.15 -0.53 22.78
N ASP A 466 15.08 0.25 22.24
CA ASP A 466 16.25 0.76 22.97
C ASP A 466 15.81 1.55 24.22
N TYR A 467 14.75 2.37 24.08
CA TYR A 467 14.18 3.10 25.19
C TYR A 467 13.52 2.19 26.24
N PHE A 468 12.80 1.14 25.82
CA PHE A 468 12.24 0.14 26.73
C PHE A 468 13.37 -0.57 27.49
N VAL A 469 14.39 -1.07 26.77
CA VAL A 469 15.54 -1.75 27.38
C VAL A 469 16.26 -0.87 28.39
N LEU A 470 16.49 0.41 28.06
CA LEU A 470 17.13 1.36 28.98
C LEU A 470 16.31 1.58 30.26
N ASN A 471 14.97 1.75 30.15
CA ASN A 471 14.12 1.92 31.32
C ASN A 471 14.16 0.68 32.21
N GLU A 472 14.03 -0.53 31.66
CA GLU A 472 14.09 -1.77 32.41
C GLU A 472 15.46 -2.00 33.04
N THR A 473 16.52 -1.69 32.30
CA THR A 473 17.91 -1.74 32.81
C THR A 473 18.13 -0.82 33.98
N CYS A 474 17.70 0.44 33.89
CA CYS A 474 17.83 1.41 34.98
C CYS A 474 16.98 0.98 36.21
N ALA A 475 15.76 0.48 35.99
CA ALA A 475 14.94 -0.06 37.06
C ALA A 475 15.59 -1.27 37.76
N PHE A 476 16.18 -2.16 36.97
CA PHE A 476 16.93 -3.33 37.49
C PHE A 476 18.15 -2.90 38.32
N LEU A 477 18.98 -1.99 37.81
CA LEU A 477 20.15 -1.46 38.52
C LEU A 477 19.79 -0.73 39.83
N GLN A 478 18.65 -0.05 39.84
CA GLN A 478 18.14 0.63 41.05
C GLN A 478 17.78 -0.40 42.13
N ARG A 479 17.14 -1.52 41.77
CA ARG A 479 16.79 -2.60 42.70
C ARG A 479 17.99 -3.43 43.14
N ASN A 480 19.06 -3.45 42.34
CA ASN A 480 20.22 -4.35 42.54
C ASN A 480 21.53 -3.55 42.64
N PRO A 481 21.80 -2.84 43.76
CA PRO A 481 23.00 -2.00 43.93
C PRO A 481 24.34 -2.78 43.89
N GLN A 482 24.31 -4.08 44.09
CA GLN A 482 25.47 -4.96 44.03
C GLN A 482 25.99 -5.26 42.61
N ILE A 483 25.24 -4.95 41.59
CA ILE A 483 25.64 -5.13 40.19
C ILE A 483 26.59 -3.98 39.81
N GLU A 484 27.83 -4.28 39.38
CA GLU A 484 28.83 -3.26 39.04
C GLU A 484 28.69 -2.73 37.63
N ASN A 485 28.33 -3.59 36.66
CA ASN A 485 28.21 -3.22 35.25
C ASN A 485 27.10 -4.00 34.56
N LEU A 486 26.28 -3.32 33.77
CA LEU A 486 25.23 -3.91 32.95
C LEU A 486 25.34 -3.44 31.51
N GLU A 487 25.57 -4.37 30.61
CA GLU A 487 25.76 -4.14 29.20
C GLU A 487 24.39 -4.22 28.49
N ILE A 488 24.14 -3.30 27.58
CA ILE A 488 22.91 -3.26 26.76
C ILE A 488 23.22 -2.97 25.30
N ASN A 489 22.64 -3.75 24.42
CA ASN A 489 22.71 -3.54 22.99
C ASN A 489 21.95 -2.28 22.59
N ILE A 490 22.50 -1.49 21.65
CA ILE A 490 21.87 -0.29 21.12
C ILE A 490 21.84 -0.30 19.59
N SER A 491 20.70 0.14 19.05
CA SER A 491 20.55 0.24 17.60
C SER A 491 21.15 1.51 17.01
N CYS A 492 21.51 1.48 15.73
CA CYS A 492 22.01 2.67 15.03
C CYS A 492 20.93 3.77 14.84
N ALA A 493 19.65 3.44 15.01
CA ALA A 493 18.54 4.41 14.92
C ALA A 493 18.69 5.55 15.93
N GLU A 494 19.28 5.26 17.09
CA GLU A 494 19.52 6.24 18.15
C GLU A 494 20.52 7.33 17.74
N PHE A 495 21.44 7.11 16.85
CA PHE A 495 22.48 8.11 16.50
C PHE A 495 21.96 9.29 15.67
N PHE A 496 20.71 9.22 15.17
CA PHE A 496 20.14 10.23 14.31
C PHE A 496 19.09 11.13 14.97
N ASN A 497 18.59 10.76 16.18
CA ASN A 497 17.44 11.41 16.83
C ASN A 497 17.77 12.21 18.07
N ASN A 498 19.00 12.74 18.21
CA ASN A 498 19.49 13.46 19.41
C ASN A 498 19.31 12.63 20.72
N PRO A 499 19.84 11.41 20.76
CA PRO A 499 19.52 10.38 21.74
C PRO A 499 20.12 10.63 23.12
N SER A 500 21.26 11.31 23.21
CA SER A 500 21.97 11.53 24.46
C SER A 500 21.09 12.18 25.54
N SER A 501 20.28 13.18 25.16
CA SER A 501 19.36 13.82 26.12
C SER A 501 18.23 12.90 26.61
N ARG A 502 17.76 11.99 25.75
CA ARG A 502 16.70 11.01 26.08
C ARG A 502 17.23 9.95 27.04
N PHE A 503 18.44 9.45 26.78
CA PHE A 503 19.13 8.49 27.62
C PHE A 503 19.41 9.06 29.02
N LEU A 504 19.99 10.26 29.10
CA LEU A 504 20.29 10.91 30.35
C LEU A 504 19.06 11.13 31.22
N LYS A 505 17.93 11.55 30.64
CA LYS A 505 16.66 11.69 31.37
C LYS A 505 16.19 10.38 32.01
N VAL A 506 16.39 9.25 31.36
CA VAL A 506 16.03 7.94 31.96
C VAL A 506 16.97 7.62 33.10
N ILE A 507 18.28 7.75 32.92
CA ILE A 507 19.28 7.50 33.94
C ILE A 507 19.01 8.37 35.19
N GLU A 508 18.76 9.66 35.00
CA GLU A 508 18.40 10.61 36.05
C GLU A 508 17.10 10.23 36.78
N LYS A 509 16.07 9.84 36.02
CA LYS A 509 14.76 9.42 36.56
C LYS A 509 14.92 8.29 37.58
N PHE A 510 15.76 7.29 37.29
CA PHE A 510 16.00 6.15 38.17
C PHE A 510 17.14 6.39 39.18
N LYS A 511 17.85 7.53 39.09
CA LYS A 511 18.99 7.86 39.95
C LYS A 511 20.09 6.80 39.96
N VAL A 512 20.34 6.21 38.77
CA VAL A 512 21.37 5.20 38.56
C VAL A 512 22.70 5.90 38.28
N ASP A 513 23.79 5.36 38.83
CA ASP A 513 25.13 5.81 38.49
C ASP A 513 25.43 5.44 37.03
N PRO A 514 25.66 6.41 36.12
CA PRO A 514 25.92 6.15 34.71
C PRO A 514 27.13 5.23 34.45
N THR A 515 28.11 5.18 35.35
CA THR A 515 29.29 4.34 35.24
C THR A 515 28.99 2.83 35.29
N ARG A 516 27.79 2.48 35.74
CA ARG A 516 27.28 1.09 35.81
C ARG A 516 26.62 0.66 34.51
N ILE A 517 26.43 1.54 33.54
CA ILE A 517 25.83 1.26 32.23
C ILE A 517 26.91 1.21 31.18
N CYS A 518 26.91 0.12 30.41
CA CYS A 518 27.75 -0.06 29.24
C CYS A 518 26.88 -0.25 27.99
N LEU A 519 27.04 0.59 26.99
CA LEU A 519 26.31 0.48 25.71
C LEU A 519 27.13 -0.32 24.71
N GLU A 520 26.53 -1.37 24.16
CA GLU A 520 27.15 -2.21 23.13
C GLU A 520 26.85 -1.69 21.74
N ILE A 521 27.90 -1.49 20.95
CA ILE A 521 27.84 -1.02 19.57
C ILE A 521 28.57 -2.03 18.69
N THR A 522 27.86 -2.59 17.72
CA THR A 522 28.47 -3.56 16.81
C THR A 522 29.52 -2.89 15.91
N GLU A 523 30.54 -3.66 15.53
CA GLU A 523 31.58 -3.22 14.60
C GLU A 523 31.00 -2.61 13.31
N THR A 524 30.00 -3.27 12.72
CA THR A 524 29.36 -2.84 11.48
C THR A 524 28.75 -1.44 11.59
N VAL A 525 28.10 -1.12 12.71
CA VAL A 525 27.49 0.19 12.95
C VAL A 525 28.54 1.27 13.12
N ALA A 526 29.59 0.99 13.90
CA ALA A 526 30.70 1.92 14.11
C ALA A 526 31.44 2.27 12.78
N VAL A 527 31.58 1.30 11.89
CA VAL A 527 32.20 1.51 10.56
C VAL A 527 31.27 2.29 9.62
N LYS A 528 29.96 2.02 9.64
CA LYS A 528 29.00 2.62 8.72
C LYS A 528 28.70 4.09 9.06
N TYR A 529 28.67 4.46 10.34
CA TYR A 529 28.31 5.80 10.81
C TYR A 529 29.33 6.41 11.79
N PRO A 530 30.62 6.51 11.43
CA PRO A 530 31.72 6.77 12.38
C PRO A 530 31.59 8.12 13.12
N THR A 531 31.21 9.18 12.40
CA THR A 531 31.07 10.52 12.99
C THR A 531 29.92 10.58 14.01
N LYS A 532 28.76 10.02 13.65
CA LYS A 532 27.58 10.01 14.51
C LYS A 532 27.76 9.12 15.74
N THR A 533 28.37 7.96 15.55
CA THR A 533 28.73 7.06 16.66
C THR A 533 29.65 7.76 17.63
N LYS A 534 30.71 8.42 17.14
CA LYS A 534 31.65 9.15 18.00
C LYS A 534 30.99 10.30 18.76
N GLU A 535 30.19 11.14 18.08
CA GLU A 535 29.43 12.23 18.71
C GLU A 535 28.57 11.70 19.87
N PHE A 536 27.85 10.59 19.64
CA PHE A 536 27.01 9.94 20.65
C PHE A 536 27.82 9.42 21.85
N MET A 537 28.95 8.72 21.56
CA MET A 537 29.84 8.21 22.59
C MET A 537 30.46 9.33 23.43
N ASP A 538 30.95 10.39 22.77
CA ASP A 538 31.55 11.55 23.45
C ASP A 538 30.52 12.28 24.34
N ASP A 539 29.26 12.38 23.92
CA ASP A 539 28.22 13.07 24.68
C ASP A 539 27.83 12.30 25.95
N LEU A 540 27.56 10.98 25.86
CA LEU A 540 27.20 10.16 27.02
C LEU A 540 28.41 9.84 27.90
N GLY A 541 29.59 9.71 27.31
CA GLY A 541 30.84 9.44 28.01
C GLY A 541 31.21 10.58 29.02
N LYS A 542 30.83 11.82 28.76
CA LYS A 542 30.98 12.96 29.70
C LYS A 542 30.30 12.71 31.04
N TYR A 543 29.26 11.91 31.05
CA TYR A 543 28.49 11.54 32.27
C TYR A 543 28.93 10.18 32.87
N GLY A 544 29.91 9.50 32.25
CA GLY A 544 30.47 8.27 32.76
C GLY A 544 29.88 6.99 32.17
N VAL A 545 28.98 7.08 31.19
CA VAL A 545 28.48 5.89 30.45
C VAL A 545 29.64 5.26 29.70
N LYS A 546 29.76 3.93 29.80
CA LYS A 546 30.80 3.16 29.11
C LYS A 546 30.30 2.62 27.76
N PHE A 547 31.24 2.24 26.90
CA PHE A 547 30.92 1.67 25.58
C PHE A 547 31.72 0.42 25.35
N ALA A 548 31.05 -0.65 24.92
CA ALA A 548 31.67 -1.89 24.47
C ALA A 548 31.54 -2.02 22.96
N MET A 549 32.63 -2.47 22.31
CA MET A 549 32.53 -2.92 20.93
C MET A 549 32.13 -4.36 20.87
N ASP A 550 31.02 -4.64 20.16
CA ASP A 550 30.45 -5.94 20.04
C ASP A 550 30.80 -6.62 18.69
N ASP A 551 30.76 -7.97 18.68
CA ASP A 551 31.00 -8.84 17.52
C ASP A 551 32.38 -8.65 16.83
N PHE A 552 33.44 -8.27 17.56
CA PHE A 552 34.77 -8.09 16.97
C PHE A 552 35.32 -9.40 16.41
N GLY A 553 35.66 -9.36 15.11
CA GLY A 553 36.20 -10.48 14.38
C GLY A 553 35.18 -11.26 13.54
N SER A 554 33.90 -10.88 13.59
CA SER A 554 32.87 -11.47 12.72
C SER A 554 32.87 -10.93 11.27
N GLY A 555 33.58 -9.83 11.00
CA GLY A 555 33.58 -9.11 9.71
C GLY A 555 34.97 -8.61 9.26
N TYR A 556 34.96 -7.69 8.30
CA TYR A 556 36.18 -7.00 7.82
C TYR A 556 36.52 -5.82 8.71
N SER A 557 37.30 -6.03 9.77
CA SER A 557 37.65 -5.02 10.76
C SER A 557 38.52 -3.90 10.21
N ASN A 558 38.07 -2.65 10.28
CA ASN A 558 38.92 -1.49 10.08
C ASN A 558 39.47 -1.00 11.43
N ILE A 559 40.47 -1.67 11.92
CA ILE A 559 41.15 -1.46 13.22
C ILE A 559 41.49 0.02 13.46
N ALA A 560 41.91 0.75 12.42
CA ALA A 560 42.31 2.16 12.54
C ALA A 560 41.12 3.07 12.98
N ARG A 561 39.90 2.78 12.53
CA ARG A 561 38.71 3.52 12.94
C ARG A 561 38.31 3.19 14.37
N PHE A 562 38.42 1.93 14.77
CA PHE A 562 38.20 1.51 16.13
C PHE A 562 39.03 2.26 17.15
N ILE A 563 40.37 2.33 16.92
CA ILE A 563 41.33 3.04 17.81
C ILE A 563 40.95 4.53 18.01
N SER A 564 40.20 5.11 17.06
CA SER A 564 39.77 6.51 17.13
C SER A 564 38.49 6.78 17.97
N MET A 565 37.84 5.73 18.48
CA MET A 565 36.60 5.82 19.27
C MET A 565 36.84 5.45 20.74
N PRO A 566 36.12 6.06 21.70
CA PRO A 566 36.31 5.87 23.13
C PRO A 566 35.66 4.59 23.68
N PHE A 567 35.99 3.42 23.12
CA PHE A 567 35.55 2.15 23.64
C PHE A 567 36.25 1.79 24.93
N SER A 568 35.49 1.31 25.91
CA SER A 568 35.99 0.89 27.24
C SER A 568 36.19 -0.62 27.34
N ILE A 569 35.57 -1.40 26.46
CA ILE A 569 35.58 -2.87 26.45
C ILE A 569 35.56 -3.36 25.01
N ALA A 570 36.24 -4.47 24.71
CA ALA A 570 36.19 -5.17 23.43
C ALA A 570 35.60 -6.57 23.65
N LYS A 571 34.49 -6.91 22.97
CA LYS A 571 33.85 -8.22 23.00
C LYS A 571 34.27 -9.01 21.75
N LEU A 572 34.94 -10.13 21.97
CA LEU A 572 35.42 -11.02 20.93
C LEU A 572 34.36 -12.07 20.63
N ASP A 573 33.96 -12.16 19.36
CA ASP A 573 32.95 -13.11 18.91
C ASP A 573 33.37 -14.57 19.09
N LYS A 574 32.43 -15.44 19.37
CA LYS A 574 32.64 -16.88 19.56
C LYS A 574 33.33 -17.59 18.40
N SER A 575 33.27 -17.06 17.16
CA SER A 575 33.97 -17.61 16.00
C SER A 575 35.47 -17.67 16.21
N LEU A 576 36.02 -16.79 17.07
CA LEU A 576 37.45 -16.76 17.42
C LEU A 576 37.87 -17.88 18.38
N LEU A 577 36.93 -18.63 18.93
CA LEU A 577 37.19 -19.83 19.73
C LEU A 577 37.38 -21.10 18.87
N SER A 578 37.41 -20.98 17.56
CA SER A 578 37.68 -22.09 16.63
C SER A 578 39.09 -22.67 16.81
N GLU A 579 39.21 -23.96 16.53
CA GLU A 579 40.54 -24.66 16.58
C GLU A 579 41.37 -24.42 15.32
N GLU A 580 40.87 -23.73 14.33
CA GLU A 580 41.63 -23.43 13.10
C GLU A 580 42.84 -22.54 13.37
N ASN A 581 43.99 -22.92 12.80
CA ASN A 581 45.25 -22.28 13.08
C ASN A 581 45.23 -20.77 12.74
N ASN A 582 44.62 -20.39 11.63
CA ASN A 582 44.50 -18.98 11.21
C ASN A 582 43.67 -18.16 12.19
N VAL A 583 42.58 -18.75 12.74
CA VAL A 583 41.71 -18.10 13.74
C VAL A 583 42.45 -17.89 15.05
N ARG A 584 43.28 -18.88 15.47
CA ARG A 584 44.15 -18.74 16.65
C ARG A 584 45.18 -17.62 16.52
N ILE A 585 45.83 -17.51 15.36
CA ILE A 585 46.77 -16.41 15.08
C ILE A 585 46.05 -15.05 15.15
N PHE A 586 44.83 -14.98 14.62
CA PHE A 586 44.06 -13.76 14.68
C PHE A 586 43.61 -13.43 16.12
N LEU A 587 43.17 -14.41 16.89
CA LEU A 587 42.84 -14.23 18.32
C LEU A 587 44.06 -13.69 19.11
N ASP A 588 45.26 -14.26 18.90
CA ASP A 588 46.49 -13.81 19.56
C ASP A 588 46.82 -12.36 19.20
N SER A 589 46.64 -12.00 17.93
CA SER A 589 46.86 -10.65 17.45
C SER A 589 45.87 -9.67 18.03
N ALA A 590 44.59 -10.03 18.09
CA ALA A 590 43.51 -9.22 18.67
C ALA A 590 43.73 -8.99 20.18
N VAL A 591 44.03 -10.05 20.93
CA VAL A 591 44.32 -9.95 22.38
C VAL A 591 45.55 -9.06 22.61
N SER A 592 46.63 -9.23 21.84
CA SER A 592 47.83 -8.36 21.95
C SER A 592 47.49 -6.91 21.66
N LEU A 593 46.68 -6.64 20.66
CA LEU A 593 46.28 -5.28 20.27
C LEU A 593 45.52 -4.60 21.44
N PHE A 594 44.46 -5.23 21.98
CA PHE A 594 43.61 -4.63 23.00
C PHE A 594 44.37 -4.50 24.33
N LYS A 595 45.24 -5.42 24.68
CA LYS A 595 46.11 -5.29 25.85
C LYS A 595 47.07 -4.09 25.73
N ASN A 596 47.67 -3.88 24.56
CA ASN A 596 48.56 -2.73 24.32
C ASN A 596 47.80 -1.38 24.37
N LEU A 597 46.50 -1.40 24.05
CA LEU A 597 45.61 -0.23 24.17
C LEU A 597 45.01 -0.07 25.58
N ASN A 598 45.32 -0.96 26.53
CA ASN A 598 44.68 -1.02 27.86
C ASN A 598 43.16 -1.13 27.82
N ILE A 599 42.60 -1.83 26.85
CA ILE A 599 41.18 -2.10 26.70
C ILE A 599 40.89 -3.52 27.20
N PRO A 600 40.08 -3.69 28.25
CA PRO A 600 39.66 -5.01 28.74
C PRO A 600 38.91 -5.80 27.65
N ILE A 601 39.09 -7.13 27.70
CA ILE A 601 38.57 -8.04 26.69
C ILE A 601 37.52 -8.96 27.32
N VAL A 602 36.35 -9.04 26.71
CA VAL A 602 35.33 -10.08 26.95
C VAL A 602 35.44 -11.10 25.81
N ILE A 603 35.47 -12.38 26.09
CA ILE A 603 35.28 -13.45 25.11
C ILE A 603 33.89 -14.04 25.26
N GLU A 604 33.17 -14.12 24.17
CA GLU A 604 31.79 -14.60 24.15
C GLU A 604 31.65 -16.06 23.74
N GLY A 605 30.49 -16.65 24.05
CA GLY A 605 30.08 -17.96 23.55
C GLY A 605 30.95 -19.11 24.04
N VAL A 606 31.55 -19.02 25.25
CA VAL A 606 32.28 -20.12 25.86
C VAL A 606 31.29 -21.18 26.33
N GLU A 607 31.36 -22.37 25.72
CA GLU A 607 30.44 -23.50 25.98
C GLU A 607 31.16 -24.74 26.58
N THR A 608 32.47 -24.83 26.40
CA THR A 608 33.25 -26.00 26.80
C THR A 608 34.41 -25.65 27.73
N GLU A 609 34.86 -26.62 28.54
CA GLU A 609 36.02 -26.46 29.42
C GLU A 609 37.32 -26.19 28.65
N LYS A 610 37.43 -26.71 27.42
CA LYS A 610 38.58 -26.46 26.52
C LYS A 610 38.64 -25.00 26.11
N GLN A 611 37.49 -24.40 25.75
CA GLN A 611 37.39 -22.98 25.42
C GLN A 611 37.67 -22.10 26.64
N LEU A 612 37.18 -22.49 27.83
CA LEU A 612 37.48 -21.79 29.07
C LEU A 612 38.98 -21.79 29.36
N SER A 613 39.64 -22.95 29.20
CA SER A 613 41.09 -23.08 29.40
C SER A 613 41.88 -22.22 28.43
N LEU A 614 41.49 -22.21 27.18
CA LEU A 614 42.08 -21.33 26.14
C LEU A 614 41.93 -19.85 26.51
N SER A 615 40.75 -19.42 26.94
CA SER A 615 40.48 -18.03 27.34
C SER A 615 41.36 -17.60 28.51
N LYS A 616 41.58 -18.47 29.47
CA LYS A 616 42.50 -18.23 30.62
C LYS A 616 43.98 -18.17 30.15
N GLU A 617 44.38 -19.08 29.29
CA GLU A 617 45.74 -19.07 28.70
C GLU A 617 46.06 -17.78 27.98
N LYS A 618 45.08 -17.24 27.25
CA LYS A 618 45.21 -15.96 26.48
C LYS A 618 45.06 -14.72 27.35
N LEU A 619 44.94 -14.83 28.67
CA LEU A 619 44.83 -13.71 29.62
C LEU A 619 43.64 -12.78 29.29
N ILE A 620 42.51 -13.34 28.91
CA ILE A 620 41.26 -12.62 28.69
C ILE A 620 40.75 -12.11 30.04
N ASP A 621 40.16 -10.94 30.10
CA ASP A 621 39.72 -10.33 31.37
C ASP A 621 38.35 -10.83 31.82
N TYR A 622 37.43 -11.01 30.88
CA TYR A 622 36.04 -11.39 31.13
C TYR A 622 35.62 -12.53 30.22
N ILE A 623 34.78 -13.44 30.74
CA ILE A 623 34.27 -14.59 29.98
C ILE A 623 32.75 -14.65 30.09
N GLN A 624 32.08 -14.79 28.95
CA GLN A 624 30.64 -14.99 28.81
C GLN A 624 30.37 -16.29 28.04
N GLY A 625 29.40 -17.06 28.49
CA GLY A 625 28.99 -18.25 27.75
C GLY A 625 28.10 -19.22 28.52
N TYR A 626 27.52 -20.15 27.77
CA TYR A 626 26.62 -21.17 28.31
C TYR A 626 27.35 -22.19 29.20
N PHE A 627 28.65 -22.19 29.20
CA PHE A 627 29.44 -22.97 30.17
C PHE A 627 29.10 -22.58 31.61
N PHE A 628 28.83 -21.31 31.89
CA PHE A 628 28.45 -20.82 33.20
C PHE A 628 26.94 -20.77 33.38
N SER A 629 26.24 -20.07 32.48
CA SER A 629 24.79 -19.93 32.52
C SER A 629 24.24 -19.45 31.19
N ARG A 630 23.03 -19.91 30.88
CA ARG A 630 22.17 -19.25 29.92
C ARG A 630 21.65 -17.93 30.52
N PRO A 631 21.11 -16.99 29.70
CA PRO A 631 20.45 -15.80 30.21
C PRO A 631 19.33 -16.12 31.20
N LEU A 632 19.32 -15.47 32.37
CA LEU A 632 18.45 -15.72 33.51
C LEU A 632 17.45 -14.58 33.72
N LYS A 633 16.26 -14.87 34.22
CA LYS A 633 15.35 -13.86 34.78
C LYS A 633 15.94 -13.28 36.07
N GLU A 634 15.49 -12.07 36.45
CA GLU A 634 16.03 -11.34 37.60
C GLU A 634 16.13 -12.23 38.88
N GLN A 635 15.07 -12.95 39.22
CA GLN A 635 15.08 -13.80 40.44
C GLN A 635 16.08 -14.95 40.35
N ASP A 636 16.18 -15.58 39.17
CA ASP A 636 17.12 -16.69 38.98
C ASP A 636 18.57 -16.19 38.97
N LEU A 637 18.80 -14.97 38.45
CA LEU A 637 20.12 -14.32 38.52
C LEU A 637 20.55 -14.08 39.96
N ILE A 638 19.67 -13.55 40.82
CA ILE A 638 19.97 -13.30 42.23
C ILE A 638 20.34 -14.62 42.93
N ASN A 639 19.61 -15.71 42.64
CA ASN A 639 19.92 -17.05 43.19
C ASN A 639 21.26 -17.59 42.68
N PHE A 640 21.57 -17.35 41.40
CA PHE A 640 22.85 -17.70 40.78
C PHE A 640 24.02 -16.98 41.50
N LEU A 641 23.90 -15.66 41.70
CA LEU A 641 24.93 -14.88 42.38
C LEU A 641 25.16 -15.32 43.84
N ALA A 642 24.09 -15.59 44.55
CA ALA A 642 24.19 -16.09 45.92
C ALA A 642 24.96 -17.44 46.05
N LYS A 643 24.95 -18.22 44.97
CA LYS A 643 25.65 -19.52 44.89
C LYS A 643 27.13 -19.37 44.47
N HIS A 644 27.42 -18.47 43.51
CA HIS A 644 28.73 -18.44 42.82
C HIS A 644 29.65 -17.30 43.26
N ASN A 645 29.15 -16.26 43.94
CA ASN A 645 29.95 -15.14 44.43
C ASN A 645 30.26 -15.21 45.92
N LYS A 646 30.14 -16.41 46.52
CA LYS A 646 30.50 -16.64 47.94
C LYS A 646 31.97 -16.52 48.21
#